data_2ef3e8ea989384e825abf97f4ee4ded0
#
_entry.id   2ef3e8ea989384e825abf97f4ee4ded0
#
_cell.length_a   1.000
_cell.length_b   1.000
_cell.length_c   1.000
_cell.angle_alpha   90.00
_cell.angle_beta   90.00
_cell.angle_gamma   90.00
#
_symmetry.space_group_name_H-M   'P 1'
#
loop_
_entity.id
_entity.type
_entity.pdbx_description
1 polymer ?
#
loop_
_entity_poly.entity_id
_entity_poly.type
_entity_poly.pdbx_seq_one_letter_code
_entity_poly.pdbx_strand_id
1 'polypeptide(L)'
;MQSVPFFNTIMTYHEILKTYWGYDNFRGIQEDIIRSIGSGHDTLGLMPTGGGKSITFQVPALAKEGICIVITPLIALMKDQVRNLRERGIKALAIYSGMTREEIVVALENCIFGDFKFLYISPERLGTEIFQTKLRRMNVSMICVDESHCISQWGYDFRPAYLQISEIRKMLPGVPVLALTATATPEVVEDIRRQLGFKEDSRTYQMSFERKNLAYIIRPTEDKEEELLHILRKTEGSAIVYTRNRRRTREVTELLTQQGITATFYHAGLNNDVKDQRQKSWIENEHRVMVATNAFGMGIDKPDVRIVIHMDMPDSPEAYFQEAGRAGRDGQKAFAVLLFGKRDKTTLDKRISDTFPEKDYIRDVYEHINYYFQMAMGDGLGCTFAFDLDEFCRNFKHFPVQADSALKILTRAGYLEYTDEQDNTSRLIFTLHRDELYRLQEYDADTEKLINVILRSYTGLFTDYANISEDTLAVRTGLTRQQVYDTLIMLTRRRILHYIPGRKTPYIIYTRERMEKDWIVLSREVYEDRRESYAKRIKAMTDYATDEETCRSRMLLHYFGEKDIADCGQCDVCVKKRKERASKPAPSLTLKERVIALLSQTPYPAIEVAKKLDADREEVDELLASLISEEIIRTNEGILSI
;
A
#
# COMPACT_ATOMS: atom_id res chain seq x y z
N MET A 1 48.92 20.40 -25.64
CA MET A 1 47.63 19.96 -25.13
C MET A 1 47.63 18.42 -25.11
N GLN A 2 47.94 17.87 -23.95
CA GLN A 2 47.98 16.42 -23.76
C GLN A 2 46.54 15.93 -23.56
N SER A 3 46.08 15.03 -24.42
CA SER A 3 44.82 14.31 -24.29
C SER A 3 44.91 13.34 -23.11
N VAL A 4 44.18 13.64 -22.04
CA VAL A 4 43.97 12.73 -20.93
C VAL A 4 43.05 11.57 -21.45
N PRO A 5 43.47 10.32 -21.37
CA PRO A 5 42.59 9.21 -21.75
C PRO A 5 41.48 9.10 -20.73
N PHE A 6 40.24 9.26 -21.17
CA PHE A 6 39.05 8.84 -20.43
C PHE A 6 39.09 7.32 -20.30
N PHE A 7 39.74 6.79 -19.28
CA PHE A 7 39.46 5.44 -18.79
C PHE A 7 38.09 5.47 -18.14
N ASN A 8 37.10 4.88 -18.80
CA ASN A 8 35.83 4.52 -18.18
C ASN A 8 36.12 3.44 -17.12
N THR A 9 36.53 3.85 -15.93
CA THR A 9 36.68 2.96 -14.79
C THR A 9 35.26 2.60 -14.37
N ILE A 10 34.85 1.34 -14.62
CA ILE A 10 33.56 0.82 -14.15
C ILE A 10 33.59 0.87 -12.63
N MET A 11 32.83 1.79 -12.05
CA MET A 11 32.71 1.93 -10.60
C MET A 11 32.08 0.65 -10.02
N THR A 12 32.65 0.18 -8.92
CA THR A 12 32.05 -0.93 -8.15
C THR A 12 30.75 -0.46 -7.47
N TYR A 13 29.90 -1.39 -7.10
CA TYR A 13 28.65 -1.06 -6.38
C TYR A 13 28.88 -0.27 -5.08
N HIS A 14 29.96 -0.57 -4.35
CA HIS A 14 30.35 0.15 -3.14
C HIS A 14 30.82 1.58 -3.44
N GLU A 15 31.59 1.79 -4.50
CA GLU A 15 32.01 3.13 -4.93
C GLU A 15 30.81 3.98 -5.35
N ILE A 16 29.84 3.41 -6.08
CA ILE A 16 28.59 4.08 -6.45
C ILE A 16 27.81 4.46 -5.20
N LEU A 17 27.64 3.52 -4.25
CA LEU A 17 26.95 3.76 -2.98
C LEU A 17 27.59 4.91 -2.20
N LYS A 18 28.92 4.90 -2.09
CA LYS A 18 29.66 5.94 -1.39
C LYS A 18 29.58 7.30 -2.07
N THR A 19 29.72 7.32 -3.40
CA THR A 19 29.75 8.56 -4.19
C THR A 19 28.42 9.29 -4.17
N TYR A 20 27.29 8.57 -4.35
CA TYR A 20 25.98 9.19 -4.51
C TYR A 20 25.16 9.25 -3.22
N TRP A 21 25.39 8.36 -2.26
CA TRP A 21 24.62 8.32 -1.00
C TRP A 21 25.47 8.54 0.25
N GLY A 22 26.81 8.51 0.15
CA GLY A 22 27.71 8.71 1.29
C GLY A 22 27.78 7.53 2.26
N TYR A 23 27.26 6.36 1.87
CA TYR A 23 27.29 5.15 2.71
C TYR A 23 28.47 4.26 2.34
N ASP A 24 29.17 3.73 3.33
CA ASP A 24 30.30 2.82 3.12
C ASP A 24 29.86 1.37 2.88
N ASN A 25 28.73 0.93 3.44
CA ASN A 25 28.26 -0.44 3.37
C ASN A 25 26.75 -0.53 3.06
N PHE A 26 26.37 -1.59 2.38
CA PHE A 26 24.97 -1.98 2.20
C PHE A 26 24.34 -2.50 3.49
N ARG A 27 23.03 -2.44 3.61
CA ARG A 27 22.28 -2.91 4.77
C ARG A 27 21.56 -4.22 4.47
N GLY A 28 21.63 -5.19 5.40
CA GLY A 28 20.90 -6.45 5.26
C GLY A 28 21.14 -7.14 3.92
N ILE A 29 20.05 -7.45 3.20
CA ILE A 29 20.07 -8.18 1.93
C ILE A 29 20.27 -7.27 0.69
N GLN A 30 20.54 -5.97 0.86
CA GLN A 30 20.65 -5.05 -0.28
C GLN A 30 21.72 -5.50 -1.28
N GLU A 31 22.88 -5.91 -0.80
CA GLU A 31 23.99 -6.32 -1.67
C GLU A 31 23.66 -7.59 -2.44
N ASP A 32 22.98 -8.56 -1.81
CA ASP A 32 22.56 -9.81 -2.44
C ASP A 32 21.59 -9.54 -3.60
N ILE A 33 20.60 -8.65 -3.38
CA ILE A 33 19.66 -8.22 -4.41
C ILE A 33 20.41 -7.50 -5.55
N ILE A 34 21.31 -6.56 -5.22
CA ILE A 34 22.10 -5.79 -6.21
C ILE A 34 22.95 -6.73 -7.07
N ARG A 35 23.64 -7.68 -6.46
CA ARG A 35 24.45 -8.68 -7.17
C ARG A 35 23.60 -9.59 -8.05
N SER A 36 22.44 -10.02 -7.56
CA SER A 36 21.52 -10.88 -8.30
C SER A 36 21.00 -10.20 -9.57
N ILE A 37 20.38 -9.03 -9.44
CA ILE A 37 19.84 -8.28 -10.60
C ILE A 37 20.97 -7.76 -11.49
N GLY A 38 22.11 -7.40 -10.90
CA GLY A 38 23.32 -7.00 -11.62
C GLY A 38 23.87 -8.09 -12.51
N SER A 39 23.75 -9.36 -12.12
CA SER A 39 24.16 -10.54 -12.87
C SER A 39 23.11 -10.99 -13.92
N GLY A 40 21.96 -10.29 -14.03
CA GLY A 40 20.92 -10.57 -15.04
C GLY A 40 19.84 -11.54 -14.59
N HIS A 41 19.79 -11.93 -13.31
CA HIS A 41 18.71 -12.78 -12.79
C HIS A 41 17.48 -11.95 -12.44
N ASP A 42 16.29 -12.45 -12.77
CA ASP A 42 15.05 -11.93 -12.23
C ASP A 42 15.08 -12.08 -10.70
N THR A 43 14.75 -11.02 -10.01
CA THR A 43 14.96 -10.95 -8.56
C THR A 43 13.73 -10.40 -7.86
N LEU A 44 13.27 -11.08 -6.80
CA LEU A 44 12.23 -10.58 -5.89
C LEU A 44 12.87 -10.20 -4.56
N GLY A 45 12.71 -8.96 -4.15
CA GLY A 45 13.18 -8.44 -2.87
C GLY A 45 12.02 -8.16 -1.92
N LEU A 46 11.91 -8.92 -0.85
CA LEU A 46 10.96 -8.71 0.24
C LEU A 46 11.67 -7.93 1.35
N MET A 47 11.37 -6.62 1.43
CA MET A 47 12.07 -5.71 2.34
C MET A 47 11.06 -4.82 3.07
N PRO A 48 11.18 -4.63 4.39
CA PRO A 48 10.27 -3.78 5.14
C PRO A 48 10.31 -2.33 4.66
N THR A 49 9.29 -1.57 4.99
CA THR A 49 9.27 -0.12 4.78
C THR A 49 10.41 0.52 5.55
N GLY A 50 11.18 1.41 4.89
CA GLY A 50 12.41 1.98 5.46
C GLY A 50 13.66 1.09 5.33
N GLY A 51 13.56 -0.11 4.76
CA GLY A 51 14.68 -1.02 4.50
C GLY A 51 15.64 -0.59 3.37
N GLY A 52 15.39 0.57 2.74
CA GLY A 52 16.25 1.10 1.67
C GLY A 52 16.04 0.41 0.32
N LYS A 53 14.81 0.04 -0.03
CA LYS A 53 14.44 -0.59 -1.31
C LYS A 53 14.99 0.15 -2.53
N SER A 54 14.97 1.49 -2.53
CA SER A 54 15.40 2.28 -3.70
C SER A 54 16.88 2.06 -4.07
N ILE A 55 17.77 1.87 -3.09
CA ILE A 55 19.18 1.60 -3.34
C ILE A 55 19.38 0.30 -4.12
N THR A 56 18.53 -0.70 -3.92
CA THR A 56 18.67 -2.02 -4.55
C THR A 56 18.49 -2.01 -6.07
N PHE A 57 17.82 -1.01 -6.64
CA PHE A 57 17.75 -0.83 -8.08
C PHE A 57 18.56 0.37 -8.58
N GLN A 58 18.74 1.40 -7.75
CA GLN A 58 19.47 2.61 -8.17
C GLN A 58 20.97 2.33 -8.37
N VAL A 59 21.59 1.60 -7.46
CA VAL A 59 23.02 1.27 -7.54
C VAL A 59 23.34 0.38 -8.76
N PRO A 60 22.68 -0.77 -9.00
CA PRO A 60 23.00 -1.60 -10.16
C PRO A 60 22.65 -0.94 -11.49
N ALA A 61 21.63 -0.06 -11.55
CA ALA A 61 21.32 0.70 -12.75
C ALA A 61 22.41 1.72 -13.11
N LEU A 62 23.04 2.33 -12.12
CA LEU A 62 24.17 3.26 -12.35
C LEU A 62 25.43 2.53 -12.82
N ALA A 63 25.62 1.29 -12.41
CA ALA A 63 26.76 0.46 -12.82
C ALA A 63 26.65 -0.10 -14.25
N LYS A 64 25.46 -0.04 -14.87
CA LYS A 64 25.19 -0.58 -16.21
C LYS A 64 24.97 0.55 -17.22
N GLU A 65 25.28 0.29 -18.47
CA GLU A 65 24.82 1.14 -19.58
C GLU A 65 23.32 0.97 -19.79
N GLY A 66 22.67 2.01 -20.30
CA GLY A 66 21.24 2.02 -20.55
C GLY A 66 20.41 2.60 -19.42
N ILE A 67 19.10 2.50 -19.57
CA ILE A 67 18.10 3.10 -18.69
C ILE A 67 17.40 2.04 -17.84
N CYS A 68 17.17 2.32 -16.56
CA CYS A 68 16.31 1.54 -15.69
C CYS A 68 14.88 2.09 -15.76
N ILE A 69 13.92 1.23 -16.11
CA ILE A 69 12.50 1.57 -16.08
C ILE A 69 11.96 1.20 -14.69
N VAL A 70 11.46 2.20 -13.96
CA VAL A 70 10.91 2.03 -12.61
C VAL A 70 9.39 2.18 -12.68
N ILE A 71 8.67 1.10 -12.48
CA ILE A 71 7.21 1.07 -12.48
C ILE A 71 6.73 1.20 -11.05
N THR A 72 5.98 2.26 -10.75
CA THR A 72 5.47 2.54 -9.39
C THR A 72 4.09 3.21 -9.48
N PRO A 73 3.17 2.92 -8.52
CA PRO A 73 1.78 3.33 -8.65
C PRO A 73 1.50 4.77 -8.22
N LEU A 74 2.49 5.47 -7.65
CA LEU A 74 2.28 6.74 -6.98
C LEU A 74 3.05 7.88 -7.60
N ILE A 75 2.31 8.85 -8.15
CA ILE A 75 2.87 10.04 -8.79
C ILE A 75 3.71 10.87 -7.81
N ALA A 76 3.25 11.06 -6.58
CA ALA A 76 4.00 11.81 -5.56
C ALA A 76 5.36 11.16 -5.27
N LEU A 77 5.39 9.83 -5.10
CA LEU A 77 6.63 9.09 -4.90
C LEU A 77 7.58 9.19 -6.10
N MET A 78 7.05 9.10 -7.34
CA MET A 78 7.85 9.29 -8.55
C MET A 78 8.54 10.66 -8.56
N LYS A 79 7.77 11.72 -8.28
CA LYS A 79 8.29 13.11 -8.26
C LYS A 79 9.39 13.27 -7.22
N ASP A 80 9.18 12.74 -6.03
CA ASP A 80 10.17 12.80 -4.94
C ASP A 80 11.44 11.99 -5.27
N GLN A 81 11.30 10.78 -5.80
CA GLN A 81 12.44 9.96 -6.22
C GLN A 81 13.24 10.63 -7.34
N VAL A 82 12.56 11.17 -8.36
CA VAL A 82 13.22 11.89 -9.47
C VAL A 82 13.92 13.14 -8.96
N ARG A 83 13.31 13.91 -8.07
CA ARG A 83 13.95 15.09 -7.45
C ARG A 83 15.21 14.68 -6.69
N ASN A 84 15.12 13.69 -5.82
CA ASN A 84 16.24 13.21 -5.02
C ASN A 84 17.41 12.68 -5.87
N LEU A 85 17.12 12.04 -7.00
CA LEU A 85 18.17 11.61 -7.95
C LEU A 85 18.82 12.80 -8.63
N ARG A 86 18.04 13.78 -9.10
CA ARG A 86 18.56 14.99 -9.74
C ARG A 86 19.42 15.84 -8.81
N GLU A 87 19.04 15.95 -7.53
CA GLU A 87 19.85 16.63 -6.51
C GLU A 87 21.22 15.96 -6.32
N ARG A 88 21.33 14.66 -6.60
CA ARG A 88 22.58 13.89 -6.61
C ARG A 88 23.33 13.93 -7.95
N GLY A 89 22.86 14.73 -8.92
CA GLY A 89 23.45 14.83 -10.26
C GLY A 89 23.09 13.66 -11.19
N ILE A 90 22.12 12.81 -10.81
CA ILE A 90 21.70 11.66 -11.62
C ILE A 90 20.51 12.06 -12.50
N LYS A 91 20.63 11.87 -13.81
CA LYS A 91 19.56 12.18 -14.76
C LYS A 91 18.42 11.18 -14.65
N ALA A 92 17.25 11.65 -14.22
CA ALA A 92 16.03 10.86 -14.06
C ALA A 92 14.82 11.62 -14.60
N LEU A 93 13.85 10.89 -15.14
CA LEU A 93 12.57 11.42 -15.65
C LEU A 93 11.41 10.64 -15.04
N ALA A 94 10.21 11.27 -15.03
CA ALA A 94 8.97 10.63 -14.67
C ALA A 94 7.90 10.88 -15.73
N ILE A 95 7.11 9.83 -16.04
CA ILE A 95 5.94 9.90 -16.92
C ILE A 95 4.72 9.38 -16.14
N TYR A 96 3.71 10.24 -15.98
CA TYR A 96 2.53 9.94 -15.17
C TYR A 96 1.25 10.55 -15.76
N SER A 97 0.12 10.22 -15.18
CA SER A 97 -1.17 10.79 -15.56
C SER A 97 -1.21 12.29 -15.28
N GLY A 98 -1.72 13.09 -16.24
CA GLY A 98 -1.76 14.55 -16.15
C GLY A 98 -0.68 15.26 -16.96
N MET A 99 0.35 14.56 -17.47
CA MET A 99 1.29 15.13 -18.43
C MET A 99 0.65 15.24 -19.82
N THR A 100 0.99 16.31 -20.54
CA THR A 100 0.59 16.47 -21.94
C THR A 100 1.32 15.46 -22.82
N ARG A 101 0.74 15.18 -24.00
CA ARG A 101 1.39 14.28 -24.96
C ARG A 101 2.76 14.78 -25.41
N GLU A 102 2.91 16.08 -25.59
CA GLU A 102 4.18 16.71 -26.00
C GLU A 102 5.25 16.49 -24.92
N GLU A 103 4.92 16.72 -23.66
CA GLU A 103 5.83 16.43 -22.53
C GLU A 103 6.22 14.97 -22.47
N ILE A 104 5.27 14.06 -22.72
CA ILE A 104 5.54 12.61 -22.75
C ILE A 104 6.47 12.25 -23.91
N VAL A 105 6.21 12.77 -25.13
CA VAL A 105 7.07 12.54 -26.30
C VAL A 105 8.48 13.01 -26.04
N VAL A 106 8.64 14.24 -25.56
CA VAL A 106 9.95 14.82 -25.24
C VAL A 106 10.67 14.00 -24.16
N ALA A 107 9.95 13.59 -23.12
CA ALA A 107 10.53 12.74 -22.07
C ALA A 107 10.99 11.39 -22.62
N LEU A 108 10.20 10.73 -23.47
CA LEU A 108 10.57 9.44 -24.09
C LEU A 108 11.72 9.59 -25.08
N GLU A 109 11.79 10.68 -25.85
CA GLU A 109 12.92 10.95 -26.74
C GLU A 109 14.19 11.21 -25.96
N ASN A 110 14.11 11.95 -24.87
CA ASN A 110 15.23 12.12 -23.95
C ASN A 110 15.74 10.79 -23.37
N CYS A 111 14.85 9.82 -23.15
CA CYS A 111 15.25 8.47 -22.72
C CYS A 111 15.94 7.66 -23.84
N ILE A 112 15.68 7.97 -25.12
CA ILE A 112 16.31 7.27 -26.26
C ILE A 112 17.66 7.89 -26.60
N PHE A 113 17.75 9.22 -26.64
CA PHE A 113 18.90 9.96 -27.18
C PHE A 113 19.75 10.65 -26.10
N GLY A 114 19.26 10.74 -24.86
CA GLY A 114 19.97 11.37 -23.74
C GLY A 114 20.57 10.33 -22.79
N ASP A 115 21.46 10.80 -21.91
CA ASP A 115 22.10 9.97 -20.87
C ASP A 115 21.21 9.84 -19.61
N PHE A 116 19.93 9.53 -19.78
CA PHE A 116 19.07 9.31 -18.64
C PHE A 116 19.24 7.90 -18.08
N LYS A 117 19.39 7.81 -16.75
CA LYS A 117 19.60 6.54 -16.05
C LYS A 117 18.30 5.94 -15.53
N PHE A 118 17.29 6.76 -15.26
CA PHE A 118 16.01 6.32 -14.71
C PHE A 118 14.84 6.94 -15.44
N LEU A 119 13.89 6.08 -15.81
CA LEU A 119 12.55 6.45 -16.23
C LEU A 119 11.53 5.88 -15.24
N TYR A 120 10.94 6.75 -14.43
CA TYR A 120 9.80 6.40 -13.59
C TYR A 120 8.51 6.51 -14.40
N ILE A 121 7.67 5.49 -14.33
CA ILE A 121 6.45 5.43 -15.13
C ILE A 121 5.30 4.81 -14.32
N SER A 122 4.09 5.38 -14.47
CA SER A 122 2.90 4.78 -13.89
C SER A 122 2.45 3.57 -14.70
N PRO A 123 1.89 2.53 -14.05
CA PRO A 123 1.51 1.28 -14.73
C PRO A 123 0.47 1.51 -15.85
N GLU A 124 -0.42 2.51 -15.72
CA GLU A 124 -1.43 2.86 -16.71
C GLU A 124 -0.82 3.32 -18.05
N ARG A 125 0.41 3.81 -18.02
CA ARG A 125 1.11 4.29 -19.23
C ARG A 125 1.78 3.18 -20.02
N LEU A 126 1.97 2.01 -19.44
CA LEU A 126 2.66 0.88 -20.09
C LEU A 126 1.91 0.35 -21.31
N GLY A 127 0.57 0.38 -21.29
CA GLY A 127 -0.28 -0.06 -22.39
C GLY A 127 -0.39 0.93 -23.55
N THR A 128 0.14 2.15 -23.42
CA THR A 128 -0.01 3.17 -24.45
C THR A 128 0.90 2.90 -25.65
N GLU A 129 0.36 3.02 -26.87
CA GLU A 129 1.09 2.77 -28.12
C GLU A 129 2.34 3.63 -28.24
N ILE A 130 2.26 4.89 -27.79
CA ILE A 130 3.38 5.83 -27.82
C ILE A 130 4.55 5.32 -26.97
N PHE A 131 4.27 4.83 -25.76
CA PHE A 131 5.29 4.28 -24.89
C PHE A 131 5.89 3.01 -25.49
N GLN A 132 5.07 2.06 -25.94
CA GLN A 132 5.53 0.79 -26.51
C GLN A 132 6.35 0.98 -27.78
N THR A 133 5.97 1.93 -28.65
CA THR A 133 6.72 2.26 -29.87
C THR A 133 8.10 2.84 -29.54
N LYS A 134 8.18 3.73 -28.58
CA LYS A 134 9.46 4.35 -28.16
C LYS A 134 10.32 3.37 -27.35
N LEU A 135 9.71 2.50 -26.54
CA LEU A 135 10.40 1.48 -25.74
C LEU A 135 11.28 0.56 -26.58
N ARG A 136 10.81 0.16 -27.77
CA ARG A 136 11.58 -0.69 -28.71
C ARG A 136 12.91 -0.07 -29.15
N ARG A 137 13.06 1.23 -28.99
CA ARG A 137 14.26 2.00 -29.36
C ARG A 137 15.13 2.36 -28.16
N MET A 138 14.69 2.08 -26.95
CA MET A 138 15.44 2.37 -25.73
C MET A 138 16.43 1.25 -25.43
N ASN A 139 17.62 1.64 -24.96
CA ASN A 139 18.57 0.70 -24.38
C ASN A 139 18.20 0.47 -22.90
N VAL A 140 17.33 -0.53 -22.62
CA VAL A 140 16.85 -0.81 -21.27
C VAL A 140 17.79 -1.77 -20.56
N SER A 141 18.36 -1.35 -19.43
CA SER A 141 19.29 -2.14 -18.64
C SER A 141 18.61 -3.09 -17.65
N MET A 142 17.47 -2.67 -17.09
CA MET A 142 16.64 -3.44 -16.16
C MET A 142 15.26 -2.81 -15.99
N ILE A 143 14.30 -3.61 -15.52
CA ILE A 143 12.98 -3.15 -15.11
C ILE A 143 12.87 -3.32 -13.59
N CYS A 144 12.49 -2.27 -12.89
CA CYS A 144 12.16 -2.31 -11.47
C CYS A 144 10.64 -2.16 -11.29
N VAL A 145 10.02 -3.10 -10.58
CA VAL A 145 8.60 -3.08 -10.23
C VAL A 145 8.51 -2.80 -8.74
N ASP A 146 8.26 -1.54 -8.41
CA ASP A 146 8.05 -1.14 -7.01
C ASP A 146 6.59 -1.42 -6.62
N GLU A 147 6.36 -1.67 -5.32
CA GLU A 147 5.08 -2.13 -4.76
C GLU A 147 4.49 -3.31 -5.57
N SER A 148 5.34 -4.28 -5.89
CA SER A 148 5.02 -5.41 -6.78
C SER A 148 3.83 -6.26 -6.32
N HIS A 149 3.43 -6.18 -5.04
CA HIS A 149 2.21 -6.81 -4.55
C HIS A 149 0.94 -6.33 -5.26
N CYS A 150 0.99 -5.13 -5.90
CA CYS A 150 -0.12 -4.60 -6.69
C CYS A 150 -0.45 -5.43 -7.94
N ILE A 151 0.45 -6.30 -8.40
CA ILE A 151 0.19 -7.19 -9.54
C ILE A 151 -0.68 -8.39 -9.16
N SER A 152 -0.69 -8.74 -7.88
CA SER A 152 -1.38 -9.93 -7.38
C SER A 152 -2.85 -9.66 -7.07
N GLN A 153 -3.73 -10.48 -7.63
CA GLN A 153 -5.16 -10.43 -7.29
C GLN A 153 -5.44 -10.87 -5.85
N TRP A 154 -4.52 -11.60 -5.24
CA TRP A 154 -4.59 -12.03 -3.84
C TRP A 154 -4.07 -10.97 -2.89
N GLY A 155 -3.38 -9.94 -3.40
CA GLY A 155 -2.91 -8.79 -2.64
C GLY A 155 -4.04 -7.88 -2.14
N TYR A 156 -3.75 -7.09 -1.13
CA TYR A 156 -4.72 -6.14 -0.55
C TYR A 156 -4.94 -4.89 -1.43
N ASP A 157 -4.00 -4.52 -2.31
CA ASP A 157 -4.04 -3.36 -3.22
C ASP A 157 -3.81 -3.80 -4.68
N PHE A 158 -4.64 -4.70 -5.19
CA PHE A 158 -4.54 -5.14 -6.58
C PHE A 158 -4.89 -4.03 -7.56
N ARG A 159 -3.99 -3.81 -8.53
CA ARG A 159 -4.13 -2.83 -9.60
C ARG A 159 -4.03 -3.50 -10.98
N PRO A 160 -5.14 -3.59 -11.74
CA PRO A 160 -5.14 -4.27 -13.05
C PRO A 160 -4.07 -3.77 -14.02
N ALA A 161 -3.73 -2.47 -13.96
CA ALA A 161 -2.70 -1.88 -14.83
C ALA A 161 -1.32 -2.52 -14.66
N TYR A 162 -1.01 -3.12 -13.49
CA TYR A 162 0.24 -3.86 -13.29
C TYR A 162 0.35 -5.11 -14.17
N LEU A 163 -0.75 -5.69 -14.62
CA LEU A 163 -0.73 -6.83 -15.55
C LEU A 163 -0.09 -6.48 -16.90
N GLN A 164 -0.10 -5.19 -17.28
CA GLN A 164 0.57 -4.71 -18.50
C GLN A 164 2.11 -4.90 -18.45
N ILE A 165 2.69 -5.09 -17.27
CA ILE A 165 4.13 -5.33 -17.10
C ILE A 165 4.55 -6.61 -17.83
N SER A 166 3.69 -7.63 -17.85
CA SER A 166 3.96 -8.87 -18.57
C SER A 166 4.11 -8.66 -20.09
N GLU A 167 3.34 -7.74 -20.66
CA GLU A 167 3.43 -7.40 -22.10
C GLU A 167 4.73 -6.64 -22.40
N ILE A 168 5.11 -5.70 -21.54
CA ILE A 168 6.40 -5.01 -21.67
C ILE A 168 7.58 -5.98 -21.58
N ARG A 169 7.48 -6.97 -20.69
CA ARG A 169 8.49 -8.01 -20.56
C ARG A 169 8.65 -8.85 -21.84
N LYS A 170 7.55 -9.19 -22.52
CA LYS A 170 7.59 -9.89 -23.80
C LYS A 170 8.31 -9.09 -24.89
N MET A 171 8.22 -7.75 -24.83
CA MET A 171 8.94 -6.87 -25.75
C MET A 171 10.44 -6.78 -25.42
N LEU A 172 10.85 -7.08 -24.19
CA LEU A 172 12.21 -6.97 -23.65
C LEU A 172 12.69 -8.30 -23.00
N PRO A 173 12.73 -9.42 -23.73
CA PRO A 173 12.91 -10.75 -23.14
C PRO A 173 14.28 -10.98 -22.47
N GLY A 174 15.28 -10.17 -22.84
CA GLY A 174 16.63 -10.24 -22.27
C GLY A 174 16.86 -9.36 -21.04
N VAL A 175 15.90 -8.48 -20.72
CA VAL A 175 16.03 -7.51 -19.64
C VAL A 175 15.58 -8.13 -18.31
N PRO A 176 16.44 -8.12 -17.26
CA PRO A 176 16.07 -8.68 -15.97
C PRO A 176 15.07 -7.77 -15.22
N VAL A 177 14.21 -8.40 -14.41
CA VAL A 177 13.18 -7.73 -13.63
C VAL A 177 13.49 -7.83 -12.14
N LEU A 178 13.54 -6.69 -11.47
CA LEU A 178 13.59 -6.58 -10.02
C LEU A 178 12.21 -6.20 -9.50
N ALA A 179 11.56 -7.10 -8.77
CA ALA A 179 10.31 -6.83 -8.08
C ALA A 179 10.58 -6.54 -6.59
N LEU A 180 10.01 -5.47 -6.06
CA LEU A 180 10.20 -5.04 -4.69
C LEU A 180 8.84 -4.85 -4.00
N THR A 181 8.73 -5.35 -2.77
CA THR A 181 7.56 -5.08 -1.93
C THR A 181 7.94 -5.16 -0.44
N ALA A 182 7.15 -4.47 0.40
CA ALA A 182 7.27 -4.50 1.84
C ALA A 182 6.24 -5.43 2.52
N THR A 183 5.21 -5.86 1.78
CA THR A 183 4.06 -6.57 2.35
C THR A 183 3.58 -7.62 1.35
N ALA A 184 4.04 -8.85 1.52
CA ALA A 184 3.57 -9.97 0.70
C ALA A 184 3.51 -11.25 1.54
N THR A 185 2.37 -11.93 1.50
CA THR A 185 2.25 -13.28 2.03
C THR A 185 2.90 -14.28 1.07
N PRO A 186 3.20 -15.52 1.49
CA PRO A 186 3.77 -16.53 0.60
C PRO A 186 2.95 -16.76 -0.68
N GLU A 187 1.62 -16.70 -0.59
CA GLU A 187 0.71 -16.84 -1.74
C GLU A 187 0.89 -15.67 -2.73
N VAL A 188 1.05 -14.45 -2.21
CA VAL A 188 1.29 -13.24 -3.02
C VAL A 188 2.67 -13.29 -3.68
N VAL A 189 3.68 -13.80 -2.99
CA VAL A 189 5.04 -14.00 -3.53
C VAL A 189 5.03 -14.90 -4.76
N GLU A 190 4.36 -16.04 -4.69
CA GLU A 190 4.25 -16.96 -5.82
C GLU A 190 3.45 -16.37 -6.98
N ASP A 191 2.39 -15.62 -6.67
CA ASP A 191 1.60 -14.95 -7.70
C ASP A 191 2.40 -13.84 -8.41
N ILE A 192 3.18 -13.03 -7.67
CA ILE A 192 4.08 -12.02 -8.25
C ILE A 192 5.04 -12.67 -9.27
N ARG A 193 5.68 -13.77 -8.88
CA ARG A 193 6.62 -14.50 -9.76
C ARG A 193 5.94 -14.99 -11.02
N ARG A 194 4.73 -15.56 -10.88
CA ARG A 194 3.93 -16.07 -12.00
C ARG A 194 3.48 -14.93 -12.93
N GLN A 195 2.89 -13.86 -12.38
CA GLN A 195 2.36 -12.75 -13.17
C GLN A 195 3.46 -11.97 -13.89
N LEU A 196 4.62 -11.80 -13.26
CA LEU A 196 5.79 -11.20 -13.91
C LEU A 196 6.53 -12.17 -14.85
N GLY A 197 6.11 -13.44 -14.94
CA GLY A 197 6.75 -14.45 -15.79
C GLY A 197 8.24 -14.63 -15.45
N PHE A 198 8.59 -14.71 -14.17
CA PHE A 198 9.98 -14.91 -13.74
C PHE A 198 10.56 -16.20 -14.30
N LYS A 199 11.84 -16.16 -14.68
CA LYS A 199 12.57 -17.33 -15.17
C LYS A 199 12.83 -18.33 -14.04
N GLU A 200 13.12 -19.59 -14.38
CA GLU A 200 13.40 -20.65 -13.41
C GLU A 200 14.61 -20.34 -12.51
N ASP A 201 15.61 -19.63 -13.04
CA ASP A 201 16.82 -19.19 -12.32
C ASP A 201 16.61 -17.92 -11.49
N SER A 202 15.38 -17.45 -11.37
CA SER A 202 15.03 -16.28 -10.58
C SER A 202 15.32 -16.47 -9.10
N ARG A 203 15.68 -15.38 -8.42
CA ARG A 203 16.08 -15.41 -7.00
C ARG A 203 15.11 -14.59 -6.15
N THR A 204 14.84 -15.09 -4.97
CA THR A 204 14.02 -14.40 -3.96
C THR A 204 14.85 -14.17 -2.71
N TYR A 205 14.91 -12.92 -2.27
CA TYR A 205 15.58 -12.52 -1.05
C TYR A 205 14.55 -11.90 -0.11
N GLN A 206 14.57 -12.36 1.14
CA GLN A 206 13.65 -11.89 2.17
C GLN A 206 14.45 -11.40 3.37
N MET A 207 14.22 -10.15 3.75
CA MET A 207 14.64 -9.61 5.03
C MET A 207 13.51 -9.79 6.03
N SER A 208 13.83 -10.07 7.27
CA SER A 208 12.80 -10.11 8.32
C SER A 208 12.03 -8.77 8.34
N PHE A 209 10.72 -8.87 8.46
CA PHE A 209 9.85 -7.70 8.62
C PHE A 209 9.84 -7.18 10.07
N GLU A 210 10.61 -7.79 10.97
CA GLU A 210 10.71 -7.38 12.36
C GLU A 210 11.17 -5.92 12.52
N ARG A 211 10.43 -5.16 13.29
CA ARG A 211 10.73 -3.78 13.63
C ARG A 211 11.04 -3.67 15.12
N LYS A 212 12.32 -3.87 15.49
CA LYS A 212 12.78 -3.91 16.89
C LYS A 212 12.52 -2.62 17.66
N ASN A 213 12.39 -1.51 16.97
CA ASN A 213 12.13 -0.18 17.56
C ASN A 213 10.64 0.19 17.59
N LEU A 214 9.74 -0.63 17.03
CA LEU A 214 8.31 -0.35 16.91
C LEU A 214 7.49 -1.25 17.84
N ALA A 215 6.84 -0.67 18.83
CA ALA A 215 5.95 -1.38 19.73
C ALA A 215 4.51 -1.36 19.19
N TYR A 216 3.97 -2.53 18.87
CA TYR A 216 2.57 -2.69 18.51
C TYR A 216 1.72 -2.83 19.78
N ILE A 217 0.67 -2.04 19.91
CA ILE A 217 -0.17 -1.97 21.11
C ILE A 217 -1.63 -1.97 20.72
N ILE A 218 -2.42 -2.82 21.33
CA ILE A 218 -3.88 -2.75 21.24
C ILE A 218 -4.41 -2.13 22.54
N ARG A 219 -5.26 -1.12 22.39
CA ARG A 219 -5.93 -0.44 23.49
C ARG A 219 -7.42 -0.71 23.43
N PRO A 220 -7.94 -1.63 24.26
CA PRO A 220 -9.38 -1.81 24.40
C PRO A 220 -9.99 -0.52 25.00
N THR A 221 -10.95 0.06 24.30
CA THR A 221 -11.66 1.27 24.76
C THR A 221 -13.01 1.39 24.10
N GLU A 222 -13.99 1.91 24.85
CA GLU A 222 -15.28 2.29 24.29
C GLU A 222 -15.31 3.77 23.89
N ASP A 223 -14.48 4.60 24.51
CA ASP A 223 -14.28 6.01 24.13
C ASP A 223 -12.92 6.19 23.46
N LYS A 224 -12.93 6.10 22.13
CA LYS A 224 -11.72 6.24 21.32
C LYS A 224 -11.20 7.68 21.27
N GLU A 225 -12.04 8.68 21.46
CA GLU A 225 -11.64 10.09 21.42
C GLU A 225 -10.89 10.47 22.69
N GLU A 226 -11.40 10.07 23.84
CA GLU A 226 -10.73 10.30 25.12
C GLU A 226 -9.37 9.56 25.16
N GLU A 227 -9.34 8.30 24.72
CA GLU A 227 -8.09 7.52 24.69
C GLU A 227 -7.08 8.11 23.70
N LEU A 228 -7.52 8.60 22.54
CA LEU A 228 -6.67 9.32 21.58
C LEU A 228 -6.01 10.54 22.22
N LEU A 229 -6.79 11.38 22.90
CA LEU A 229 -6.29 12.57 23.58
C LEU A 229 -5.30 12.21 24.70
N HIS A 230 -5.62 11.18 25.48
CA HIS A 230 -4.75 10.67 26.54
C HIS A 230 -3.39 10.21 26.00
N ILE A 231 -3.39 9.43 24.89
CA ILE A 231 -2.17 8.95 24.26
C ILE A 231 -1.35 10.13 23.71
N LEU A 232 -1.97 11.04 22.96
CA LEU A 232 -1.28 12.17 22.35
C LEU A 232 -0.72 13.17 23.37
N ARG A 233 -1.34 13.32 24.54
CA ARG A 233 -0.81 14.14 25.64
C ARG A 233 0.42 13.52 26.30
N LYS A 234 0.51 12.18 26.31
CA LYS A 234 1.63 11.45 26.92
C LYS A 234 2.80 11.17 25.97
N THR A 235 2.57 11.29 24.67
CA THR A 235 3.59 10.98 23.65
C THR A 235 3.99 12.28 22.97
N GLU A 236 5.26 12.61 22.98
CA GLU A 236 5.81 13.75 22.25
C GLU A 236 6.17 13.37 20.81
N GLY A 237 6.41 14.39 19.96
CA GLY A 237 6.80 14.23 18.58
C GLY A 237 5.65 14.06 17.58
N SER A 238 6.02 13.83 16.33
CA SER A 238 5.10 13.76 15.21
C SER A 238 4.23 12.52 15.26
N ALA A 239 2.94 12.66 14.90
CA ALA A 239 1.96 11.58 14.96
C ALA A 239 1.13 11.47 13.68
N ILE A 240 0.67 10.24 13.38
CA ILE A 240 -0.34 9.99 12.35
C ILE A 240 -1.53 9.31 13.02
N VAL A 241 -2.74 9.78 12.71
CA VAL A 241 -4.00 9.18 13.19
C VAL A 241 -4.81 8.72 11.98
N TYR A 242 -5.01 7.42 11.87
CA TYR A 242 -5.80 6.83 10.79
C TYR A 242 -7.26 6.72 11.16
N THR A 243 -8.11 7.22 10.27
CA THR A 243 -9.58 7.06 10.32
C THR A 243 -10.08 6.53 8.98
N ARG A 244 -11.25 5.91 8.98
CA ARG A 244 -11.75 5.24 7.78
C ARG A 244 -12.32 6.20 6.72
N ASN A 245 -12.98 7.27 7.13
CA ASN A 245 -13.72 8.12 6.20
C ASN A 245 -13.31 9.60 6.25
N ARG A 246 -13.60 10.30 5.14
CA ARG A 246 -13.23 11.70 4.93
C ARG A 246 -13.84 12.64 5.97
N ARG A 247 -15.08 12.38 6.40
CA ARG A 247 -15.77 13.19 7.41
C ARG A 247 -15.09 13.04 8.77
N ARG A 248 -14.78 11.81 9.16
CA ARG A 248 -14.13 11.53 10.45
C ARG A 248 -12.74 12.17 10.56
N THR A 249 -11.99 12.29 9.44
CA THR A 249 -10.68 12.98 9.48
C THR A 249 -10.82 14.43 9.91
N ARG A 250 -11.88 15.12 9.46
CA ARG A 250 -12.14 16.53 9.84
C ARG A 250 -12.59 16.62 11.29
N GLU A 251 -13.56 15.82 11.69
CA GLU A 251 -14.10 15.80 13.07
C GLU A 251 -12.98 15.58 14.10
N VAL A 252 -12.10 14.59 13.87
CA VAL A 252 -10.97 14.31 14.76
C VAL A 252 -9.94 15.45 14.73
N THR A 253 -9.68 16.07 13.57
CA THR A 253 -8.77 17.23 13.50
C THR A 253 -9.31 18.42 14.29
N GLU A 254 -10.60 18.70 14.18
CA GLU A 254 -11.26 19.77 14.92
C GLU A 254 -11.20 19.50 16.42
N LEU A 255 -11.49 18.26 16.86
CA LEU A 255 -11.36 17.84 18.26
C LEU A 255 -9.93 18.09 18.78
N LEU A 256 -8.91 17.65 18.07
CA LEU A 256 -7.51 17.82 18.47
C LEU A 256 -7.13 19.30 18.58
N THR A 257 -7.55 20.11 17.60
CA THR A 257 -7.27 21.55 17.58
C THR A 257 -7.96 22.27 18.76
N GLN A 258 -9.21 21.93 19.07
CA GLN A 258 -9.93 22.47 20.24
C GLN A 258 -9.24 22.10 21.56
N GLN A 259 -8.54 20.99 21.61
CA GLN A 259 -7.77 20.52 22.76
C GLN A 259 -6.30 21.02 22.77
N GLY A 260 -5.96 21.99 21.90
CA GLY A 260 -4.63 22.61 21.84
C GLY A 260 -3.55 21.76 21.18
N ILE A 261 -3.92 20.69 20.46
CA ILE A 261 -2.99 19.85 19.70
C ILE A 261 -3.03 20.28 18.24
N THR A 262 -1.90 20.76 17.69
CA THR A 262 -1.81 21.20 16.30
C THR A 262 -1.99 20.02 15.36
N ALA A 263 -3.05 20.04 14.55
CA ALA A 263 -3.39 18.95 13.67
C ALA A 263 -3.85 19.44 12.29
N THR A 264 -3.59 18.63 11.27
CA THR A 264 -4.14 18.81 9.92
C THR A 264 -4.70 17.48 9.43
N PHE A 265 -5.49 17.50 8.33
CA PHE A 265 -6.08 16.27 7.82
C PHE A 265 -5.77 16.03 6.34
N TYR A 266 -5.80 14.75 5.94
CA TYR A 266 -5.51 14.32 4.58
C TYR A 266 -6.46 13.19 4.13
N HIS A 267 -7.04 13.34 2.95
CA HIS A 267 -7.85 12.28 2.31
C HIS A 267 -7.86 12.45 0.77
N ALA A 268 -8.24 11.42 0.04
CA ALA A 268 -8.23 11.40 -1.42
C ALA A 268 -9.03 12.54 -2.07
N GLY A 269 -10.15 12.95 -1.47
CA GLY A 269 -11.02 14.01 -1.99
C GLY A 269 -10.53 15.46 -1.79
N LEU A 270 -9.27 15.68 -1.39
CA LEU A 270 -8.64 17.00 -1.39
C LEU A 270 -8.01 17.29 -2.74
N ASN A 271 -7.99 18.56 -3.17
CA ASN A 271 -7.24 19.00 -4.35
C ASN A 271 -5.74 18.79 -4.13
N ASN A 272 -5.00 18.55 -5.21
CA ASN A 272 -3.57 18.21 -5.13
C ASN A 272 -2.75 19.31 -4.44
N ASP A 273 -2.98 20.58 -4.73
CA ASP A 273 -2.29 21.70 -4.07
C ASP A 273 -2.52 21.71 -2.55
N VAL A 274 -3.76 21.42 -2.12
CA VAL A 274 -4.09 21.33 -0.69
C VAL A 274 -3.44 20.11 -0.05
N LYS A 275 -3.37 18.98 -0.77
CA LYS A 275 -2.66 17.79 -0.31
C LYS A 275 -1.18 18.09 -0.08
N ASP A 276 -0.53 18.72 -1.06
CA ASP A 276 0.90 19.06 -1.01
C ASP A 276 1.18 20.06 0.12
N GLN A 277 0.35 21.09 0.27
CA GLN A 277 0.49 22.08 1.35
C GLN A 277 0.37 21.44 2.74
N ARG A 278 -0.64 20.60 2.97
CA ARG A 278 -0.86 19.95 4.26
C ARG A 278 0.21 18.93 4.59
N GLN A 279 0.64 18.16 3.60
CA GLN A 279 1.74 17.24 3.76
C GLN A 279 3.02 17.99 4.12
N LYS A 280 3.33 19.10 3.44
CA LYS A 280 4.50 19.94 3.70
C LYS A 280 4.46 20.51 5.12
N SER A 281 3.36 21.12 5.54
CA SER A 281 3.21 21.70 6.89
C SER A 281 3.40 20.66 8.01
N TRP A 282 2.97 19.42 7.78
CA TRP A 282 3.22 18.33 8.72
C TRP A 282 4.67 17.83 8.69
N ILE A 283 5.30 17.75 7.51
CA ILE A 283 6.73 17.39 7.39
C ILE A 283 7.60 18.42 8.10
N GLU A 284 7.30 19.70 7.97
CA GLU A 284 8.02 20.84 8.58
C GLU A 284 7.66 21.05 10.08
N ASN A 285 6.82 20.16 10.66
CA ASN A 285 6.36 20.22 12.07
C ASN A 285 5.53 21.45 12.45
N GLU A 286 4.97 22.19 11.50
CA GLU A 286 3.95 23.22 11.80
C GLU A 286 2.70 22.59 12.41
N HIS A 287 2.34 21.40 11.93
CA HIS A 287 1.32 20.55 12.53
C HIS A 287 1.97 19.28 13.07
N ARG A 288 1.70 19.01 14.36
CA ARG A 288 2.21 17.81 15.03
C ARG A 288 1.51 16.53 14.55
N VAL A 289 0.21 16.60 14.33
CA VAL A 289 -0.63 15.44 14.04
C VAL A 289 -1.20 15.53 12.62
N MET A 290 -1.03 14.44 11.85
CA MET A 290 -1.72 14.22 10.59
C MET A 290 -2.88 13.25 10.83
N VAL A 291 -4.12 13.71 10.66
CA VAL A 291 -5.31 12.84 10.68
C VAL A 291 -5.67 12.44 9.25
N ALA A 292 -5.69 11.16 8.94
CA ALA A 292 -5.78 10.75 7.55
C ALA A 292 -6.62 9.49 7.34
N THR A 293 -7.12 9.33 6.11
CA THR A 293 -7.53 8.02 5.60
C THR A 293 -6.31 7.27 5.05
N ASN A 294 -6.49 6.01 4.62
CA ASN A 294 -5.47 5.22 3.92
C ASN A 294 -4.86 5.91 2.68
N ALA A 295 -5.51 6.97 2.14
CA ALA A 295 -4.95 7.80 1.08
C ALA A 295 -3.66 8.53 1.49
N PHE A 296 -3.46 8.79 2.79
CA PHE A 296 -2.19 9.25 3.34
C PHE A 296 -1.31 8.05 3.64
N GLY A 297 -0.72 7.54 2.59
CA GLY A 297 -0.10 6.23 2.65
C GLY A 297 1.25 6.17 1.97
N MET A 298 1.33 5.38 0.93
CA MET A 298 2.56 5.10 0.19
C MET A 298 3.30 6.40 -0.21
N GLY A 299 4.61 6.38 -0.16
CA GLY A 299 5.45 7.53 -0.57
C GLY A 299 5.74 8.59 0.50
N ILE A 300 5.18 8.49 1.70
CA ILE A 300 5.49 9.43 2.79
C ILE A 300 6.77 8.99 3.48
N ASP A 301 7.76 9.86 3.48
CA ASP A 301 9.07 9.61 4.11
C ASP A 301 9.40 10.71 5.14
N LYS A 302 8.74 10.62 6.32
CA LYS A 302 9.08 11.40 7.52
C LYS A 302 9.69 10.44 8.53
N PRO A 303 10.98 10.58 8.87
CA PRO A 303 11.69 9.59 9.70
C PRO A 303 11.28 9.63 11.17
N ASP A 304 10.90 10.78 11.68
CA ASP A 304 10.70 11.10 13.10
C ASP A 304 9.25 10.94 13.60
N VAL A 305 8.42 10.16 12.92
CA VAL A 305 7.07 9.84 13.40
C VAL A 305 7.18 8.96 14.64
N ARG A 306 6.71 9.46 15.79
CA ARG A 306 6.81 8.74 17.06
C ARG A 306 5.66 7.79 17.30
N ILE A 307 4.49 8.10 16.76
CA ILE A 307 3.31 7.26 16.98
C ILE A 307 2.38 7.25 15.77
N VAL A 308 1.86 6.07 15.46
CA VAL A 308 0.75 5.87 14.54
C VAL A 308 -0.42 5.30 15.33
N ILE A 309 -1.58 5.95 15.25
CA ILE A 309 -2.80 5.54 15.96
C ILE A 309 -3.88 5.21 14.95
N HIS A 310 -4.46 4.02 15.07
CA HIS A 310 -5.62 3.60 14.29
C HIS A 310 -6.88 3.75 15.15
N MET A 311 -7.75 4.70 14.79
CA MET A 311 -9.06 4.85 15.42
C MET A 311 -10.07 3.82 14.88
N ASP A 312 -9.91 3.43 13.63
CA ASP A 312 -10.69 2.39 12.99
C ASP A 312 -9.78 1.24 12.58
N MET A 313 -10.25 0.00 12.75
CA MET A 313 -9.48 -1.17 12.32
C MET A 313 -9.29 -1.18 10.81
N PRO A 314 -8.06 -1.37 10.31
CA PRO A 314 -7.78 -1.68 8.91
C PRO A 314 -8.46 -2.98 8.46
N ASP A 315 -8.66 -3.13 7.16
CA ASP A 315 -9.34 -4.31 6.59
C ASP A 315 -8.41 -5.52 6.46
N SER A 316 -7.12 -5.34 6.75
CA SER A 316 -6.13 -6.42 6.64
C SER A 316 -4.88 -6.16 7.48
N PRO A 317 -4.16 -7.23 7.88
CA PRO A 317 -2.86 -7.09 8.53
C PRO A 317 -1.81 -6.39 7.66
N GLU A 318 -1.85 -6.54 6.33
CA GLU A 318 -0.95 -5.87 5.39
C GLU A 318 -1.13 -4.34 5.43
N ALA A 319 -2.38 -3.88 5.36
CA ALA A 319 -2.69 -2.45 5.46
C ALA A 319 -2.24 -1.91 6.82
N TYR A 320 -2.58 -2.61 7.90
CA TYR A 320 -2.14 -2.26 9.25
C TYR A 320 -0.61 -2.17 9.36
N PHE A 321 0.10 -3.18 8.88
CA PHE A 321 1.57 -3.24 8.93
C PHE A 321 2.22 -2.11 8.13
N GLN A 322 1.70 -1.80 6.95
CA GLN A 322 2.19 -0.73 6.09
C GLN A 322 1.96 0.66 6.73
N GLU A 323 0.78 0.89 7.30
CA GLU A 323 0.42 2.14 7.98
C GLU A 323 1.20 2.31 9.29
N ALA A 324 1.24 1.30 10.14
CA ALA A 324 1.99 1.26 11.38
C ALA A 324 3.50 1.43 11.15
N GLY A 325 4.03 0.83 10.08
CA GLY A 325 5.43 0.86 9.68
C GLY A 325 5.97 2.27 9.33
N ARG A 326 5.12 3.30 9.30
CA ARG A 326 5.53 4.71 9.14
C ARG A 326 6.19 5.27 10.38
N ALA A 327 5.89 4.70 11.55
CA ALA A 327 6.51 5.13 12.80
C ALA A 327 7.97 4.63 12.92
N GLY A 328 8.84 5.48 13.46
CA GLY A 328 10.20 5.14 13.84
C GLY A 328 11.13 4.73 12.70
N ARG A 329 11.05 5.37 11.54
CA ARG A 329 11.98 5.10 10.42
C ARG A 329 13.41 5.53 10.70
N ASP A 330 13.60 6.45 11.64
CA ASP A 330 14.90 6.88 12.15
C ASP A 330 15.57 5.87 13.11
N GLY A 331 14.91 4.73 13.37
CA GLY A 331 15.40 3.70 14.30
C GLY A 331 15.12 4.00 15.79
N GLN A 332 14.59 5.19 16.11
CA GLN A 332 14.21 5.53 17.47
C GLN A 332 12.93 4.82 17.87
N LYS A 333 12.72 4.65 19.18
CA LYS A 333 11.53 4.00 19.72
C LYS A 333 10.26 4.68 19.25
N ALA A 334 9.33 3.89 18.76
CA ALA A 334 8.05 4.36 18.23
C ALA A 334 6.93 3.38 18.59
N PHE A 335 5.69 3.85 18.41
CA PHE A 335 4.51 3.09 18.80
C PHE A 335 3.49 3.04 17.66
N ALA A 336 2.87 1.86 17.51
CA ALA A 336 1.69 1.67 16.67
C ALA A 336 0.54 1.24 17.57
N VAL A 337 -0.46 2.08 17.73
CA VAL A 337 -1.58 1.85 18.63
C VAL A 337 -2.85 1.64 17.84
N LEU A 338 -3.54 0.54 18.10
CA LEU A 338 -4.87 0.26 17.58
C LEU A 338 -5.88 0.43 18.71
N LEU A 339 -6.83 1.36 18.54
CA LEU A 339 -7.96 1.55 19.45
C LEU A 339 -9.07 0.57 19.06
N PHE A 340 -9.40 -0.35 19.97
CA PHE A 340 -10.33 -1.43 19.71
C PHE A 340 -11.50 -1.40 20.68
N GLY A 341 -12.72 -1.26 20.16
CA GLY A 341 -13.95 -1.32 20.92
C GLY A 341 -14.79 -2.56 20.57
N LYS A 342 -15.75 -2.91 21.41
CA LYS A 342 -16.63 -4.09 21.20
C LYS A 342 -17.38 -4.08 19.88
N ARG A 343 -17.71 -2.88 19.37
CA ARG A 343 -18.44 -2.70 18.10
C ARG A 343 -17.56 -2.91 16.87
N ASP A 344 -16.25 -2.86 17.00
CA ASP A 344 -15.34 -2.94 15.84
C ASP A 344 -15.43 -4.30 15.15
N LYS A 345 -15.54 -5.38 15.90
CA LYS A 345 -15.73 -6.74 15.34
C LYS A 345 -16.97 -6.81 14.45
N THR A 346 -18.13 -6.40 15.01
CA THR A 346 -19.40 -6.41 14.25
C THR A 346 -19.32 -5.50 13.02
N THR A 347 -18.63 -4.36 13.15
CA THR A 347 -18.41 -3.44 12.04
C THR A 347 -17.55 -4.08 10.95
N LEU A 348 -16.48 -4.82 11.29
CA LEU A 348 -15.66 -5.55 10.34
C LEU A 348 -16.41 -6.64 9.61
N ASP A 349 -17.19 -7.45 10.33
CA ASP A 349 -18.02 -8.51 9.74
C ASP A 349 -19.03 -7.92 8.74
N LYS A 350 -19.64 -6.79 9.08
CA LYS A 350 -20.55 -6.07 8.18
C LYS A 350 -19.83 -5.55 6.92
N ARG A 351 -18.53 -5.19 7.00
CA ARG A 351 -17.79 -4.73 5.83
C ARG A 351 -17.69 -5.79 4.73
N ILE A 352 -17.72 -7.07 5.07
CA ILE A 352 -17.71 -8.15 4.08
C ILE A 352 -18.96 -8.07 3.21
N SER A 353 -20.14 -7.96 3.82
CA SER A 353 -21.41 -7.85 3.09
C SER A 353 -21.58 -6.48 2.40
N ASP A 354 -21.01 -5.42 2.94
CA ASP A 354 -21.03 -4.10 2.31
C ASP A 354 -20.10 -4.02 1.09
N THR A 355 -18.93 -4.71 1.12
CA THR A 355 -17.96 -4.74 0.02
C THR A 355 -18.32 -5.77 -1.05
N PHE A 356 -18.94 -6.88 -0.65
CA PHE A 356 -19.40 -7.96 -1.52
C PHE A 356 -20.88 -8.24 -1.24
N PRO A 357 -21.79 -7.34 -1.68
CA PRO A 357 -23.22 -7.57 -1.57
C PRO A 357 -23.62 -8.80 -2.39
N GLU A 358 -24.77 -9.40 -2.07
CA GLU A 358 -25.26 -10.59 -2.76
C GLU A 358 -25.40 -10.36 -4.27
N LYS A 359 -25.17 -11.42 -5.07
CA LYS A 359 -25.16 -11.32 -6.54
C LYS A 359 -26.46 -10.77 -7.12
N ASP A 360 -27.59 -11.10 -6.52
CA ASP A 360 -28.89 -10.59 -6.97
C ASP A 360 -29.02 -9.09 -6.72
N TYR A 361 -28.49 -8.60 -5.59
CA TYR A 361 -28.41 -7.15 -5.35
C TYR A 361 -27.54 -6.43 -6.40
N ILE A 362 -26.41 -7.02 -6.80
CA ILE A 362 -25.55 -6.46 -7.85
C ILE A 362 -26.27 -6.40 -9.19
N ARG A 363 -27.06 -7.44 -9.52
CA ARG A 363 -27.92 -7.47 -10.71
C ARG A 363 -29.02 -6.43 -10.66
N ASP A 364 -29.64 -6.24 -9.50
CA ASP A 364 -30.66 -5.20 -9.30
C ASP A 364 -30.06 -3.79 -9.45
N VAL A 365 -28.86 -3.54 -8.91
CA VAL A 365 -28.14 -2.26 -9.13
C VAL A 365 -27.89 -2.04 -10.62
N TYR A 366 -27.45 -3.05 -11.38
CA TYR A 366 -27.26 -2.95 -12.82
C TYR A 366 -28.58 -2.61 -13.54
N GLU A 367 -29.68 -3.25 -13.20
CA GLU A 367 -30.99 -2.99 -13.79
C GLU A 367 -31.46 -1.57 -13.45
N HIS A 368 -31.32 -1.12 -12.21
CA HIS A 368 -31.70 0.21 -11.77
C HIS A 368 -30.85 1.31 -12.42
N ILE A 369 -29.56 1.07 -12.71
CA ILE A 369 -28.72 1.99 -13.49
C ILE A 369 -29.27 2.16 -14.91
N ASN A 370 -29.73 1.08 -15.54
CA ASN A 370 -30.36 1.15 -16.86
C ASN A 370 -31.68 1.95 -16.83
N TYR A 371 -32.48 1.81 -15.77
CA TYR A 371 -33.69 2.64 -15.59
C TYR A 371 -33.36 4.11 -15.30
N TYR A 372 -32.33 4.37 -14.49
CA TYR A 372 -31.89 5.72 -14.17
C TYR A 372 -31.49 6.49 -15.42
N PHE A 373 -30.78 5.87 -16.34
CA PHE A 373 -30.37 6.46 -17.62
C PHE A 373 -31.34 6.21 -18.78
N GLN A 374 -32.49 5.58 -18.52
CA GLN A 374 -33.50 5.24 -19.54
C GLN A 374 -32.87 4.51 -20.75
N MET A 375 -31.94 3.60 -20.49
CA MET A 375 -31.23 2.84 -21.51
C MET A 375 -32.16 1.74 -22.08
N ALA A 376 -32.27 1.66 -23.41
CA ALA A 376 -33.01 0.57 -24.06
C ALA A 376 -32.16 -0.71 -24.14
N MET A 377 -32.83 -1.88 -24.28
CA MET A 377 -32.16 -3.16 -24.48
C MET A 377 -31.35 -3.14 -25.78
N GLY A 378 -30.12 -3.65 -25.71
CA GLY A 378 -29.21 -3.68 -26.84
C GLY A 378 -28.50 -2.36 -27.14
N ASP A 379 -28.82 -1.29 -26.39
CA ASP A 379 -28.14 -0.01 -26.50
C ASP A 379 -27.08 0.16 -25.41
N GLY A 380 -26.41 1.29 -25.44
CA GLY A 380 -25.53 1.77 -24.35
C GLY A 380 -24.05 1.67 -24.62
N LEU A 381 -23.57 0.75 -25.46
CA LEU A 381 -22.12 0.57 -25.72
C LEU A 381 -21.45 1.92 -26.06
N GLY A 382 -20.46 2.29 -25.25
CA GLY A 382 -19.70 3.54 -25.40
C GLY A 382 -20.44 4.80 -24.89
N CYS A 383 -21.68 4.69 -24.40
CA CYS A 383 -22.39 5.83 -23.83
C CYS A 383 -21.81 6.20 -22.45
N THR A 384 -21.63 7.52 -22.24
CA THR A 384 -21.10 8.07 -20.99
C THR A 384 -22.13 8.98 -20.34
N PHE A 385 -22.39 8.77 -19.06
CA PHE A 385 -23.37 9.53 -18.29
C PHE A 385 -22.74 10.10 -17.01
N ALA A 386 -23.07 11.35 -16.69
CA ALA A 386 -22.80 11.87 -15.36
C ALA A 386 -23.66 11.12 -14.34
N PHE A 387 -23.09 10.75 -13.21
CA PHE A 387 -23.74 9.91 -12.22
C PHE A 387 -23.67 10.54 -10.82
N ASP A 388 -24.81 10.63 -10.16
CA ASP A 388 -24.91 11.01 -8.75
C ASP A 388 -25.34 9.80 -7.95
N LEU A 389 -24.40 9.24 -7.20
CA LEU A 389 -24.65 8.04 -6.39
C LEU A 389 -25.70 8.30 -5.30
N ASP A 390 -25.72 9.48 -4.69
CA ASP A 390 -26.65 9.79 -3.61
C ASP A 390 -28.07 9.97 -4.16
N GLU A 391 -28.22 10.60 -5.32
CA GLU A 391 -29.51 10.71 -6.03
C GLU A 391 -30.01 9.34 -6.46
N PHE A 392 -29.15 8.53 -7.09
CA PHE A 392 -29.48 7.17 -7.49
C PHE A 392 -29.95 6.31 -6.30
N CYS A 393 -29.21 6.37 -5.20
CA CYS A 393 -29.58 5.61 -3.99
C CYS A 393 -30.90 6.07 -3.38
N ARG A 394 -31.23 7.37 -3.42
CA ARG A 394 -32.53 7.87 -2.98
C ARG A 394 -33.67 7.39 -3.86
N ASN A 395 -33.49 7.42 -5.19
CA ASN A 395 -34.51 7.05 -6.16
C ASN A 395 -34.85 5.55 -6.10
N PHE A 396 -33.86 4.71 -5.95
CA PHE A 396 -34.01 3.24 -5.98
C PHE A 396 -33.88 2.57 -4.60
N LYS A 397 -33.80 3.34 -3.51
CA LYS A 397 -33.71 2.86 -2.11
C LYS A 397 -32.52 1.96 -1.85
N HIS A 398 -31.37 2.26 -2.46
CA HIS A 398 -30.12 1.57 -2.21
C HIS A 398 -29.34 2.18 -1.05
N PHE A 399 -28.52 1.36 -0.39
CA PHE A 399 -27.52 1.84 0.56
C PHE A 399 -26.26 2.29 -0.21
N PRO A 400 -25.77 3.55 -0.06
CA PRO A 400 -24.68 4.08 -0.87
C PRO A 400 -23.41 3.22 -0.87
N VAL A 401 -23.02 2.65 0.27
CA VAL A 401 -21.82 1.82 0.37
C VAL A 401 -21.95 0.53 -0.45
N GLN A 402 -23.11 -0.13 -0.39
CA GLN A 402 -23.34 -1.37 -1.14
C GLN A 402 -23.53 -1.11 -2.63
N ALA A 403 -24.20 0.01 -3.00
CA ALA A 403 -24.37 0.40 -4.39
C ALA A 403 -23.01 0.76 -5.04
N ASP A 404 -22.15 1.50 -4.35
CA ASP A 404 -20.79 1.80 -4.78
C ASP A 404 -19.96 0.51 -4.98
N SER A 405 -20.06 -0.43 -4.05
CA SER A 405 -19.40 -1.73 -4.15
C SER A 405 -19.92 -2.56 -5.34
N ALA A 406 -21.24 -2.58 -5.55
CA ALA A 406 -21.86 -3.27 -6.68
C ALA A 406 -21.39 -2.69 -8.03
N LEU A 407 -21.32 -1.36 -8.15
CA LEU A 407 -20.80 -0.67 -9.35
C LEU A 407 -19.34 -1.01 -9.61
N LYS A 408 -18.50 -1.05 -8.57
CA LYS A 408 -17.10 -1.48 -8.67
C LYS A 408 -16.95 -2.94 -9.10
N ILE A 409 -17.84 -3.83 -8.64
CA ILE A 409 -17.86 -5.24 -9.07
C ILE A 409 -18.30 -5.34 -10.54
N LEU A 410 -19.35 -4.62 -10.97
CA LEU A 410 -19.80 -4.57 -12.36
C LEU A 410 -18.70 -4.01 -13.30
N THR A 411 -17.95 -3.02 -12.82
CA THR A 411 -16.77 -2.51 -13.56
C THR A 411 -15.71 -3.59 -13.75
N ARG A 412 -15.38 -4.34 -12.71
CA ARG A 412 -14.43 -5.45 -12.81
C ARG A 412 -14.93 -6.59 -13.70
N ALA A 413 -16.23 -6.81 -13.71
CA ALA A 413 -16.88 -7.80 -14.58
C ALA A 413 -16.97 -7.33 -16.05
N GLY A 414 -16.61 -6.05 -16.33
CA GLY A 414 -16.58 -5.49 -17.67
C GLY A 414 -17.97 -5.18 -18.25
N TYR A 415 -18.96 -4.86 -17.43
CA TYR A 415 -20.28 -4.42 -17.88
C TYR A 415 -20.40 -2.92 -18.03
N LEU A 416 -19.70 -2.19 -17.16
CA LEU A 416 -19.63 -0.75 -17.17
C LEU A 416 -18.27 -0.30 -16.63
N GLU A 417 -17.90 0.95 -16.85
CA GLU A 417 -16.81 1.63 -16.16
C GLU A 417 -17.42 2.68 -15.24
N TYR A 418 -17.16 2.56 -13.94
CA TYR A 418 -17.58 3.52 -12.92
C TYR A 418 -16.36 4.18 -12.31
N THR A 419 -16.37 5.51 -12.27
CA THR A 419 -15.33 6.29 -11.60
C THR A 419 -15.93 7.28 -10.63
N ASP A 420 -15.33 7.36 -9.44
CA ASP A 420 -15.63 8.32 -8.39
C ASP A 420 -14.63 9.49 -8.33
N GLU A 421 -13.71 9.57 -9.29
CA GLU A 421 -12.71 10.64 -9.35
C GLU A 421 -13.33 12.00 -9.67
N GLN A 422 -13.06 12.98 -8.80
CA GLN A 422 -13.66 14.32 -8.86
C GLN A 422 -12.88 15.35 -9.69
N ASP A 423 -11.68 15.02 -10.23
CA ASP A 423 -10.78 15.97 -10.92
C ASP A 423 -10.28 15.41 -12.25
N ASN A 424 -11.19 15.01 -13.13
CA ASN A 424 -10.79 14.60 -14.49
C ASN A 424 -10.90 15.75 -15.47
N THR A 425 -9.79 16.04 -16.17
CA THR A 425 -9.82 16.81 -17.40
C THR A 425 -10.63 16.08 -18.46
N SER A 426 -11.42 16.81 -19.24
CA SER A 426 -12.12 16.26 -20.40
C SER A 426 -11.15 15.55 -21.32
N ARG A 427 -11.54 14.39 -21.82
CA ARG A 427 -10.69 13.60 -22.72
C ARG A 427 -11.53 12.99 -23.84
N LEU A 428 -10.91 12.83 -25.01
CA LEU A 428 -11.55 12.17 -26.15
C LEU A 428 -10.56 11.33 -26.95
N ILE A 429 -11.11 10.33 -27.63
CA ILE A 429 -10.42 9.49 -28.64
C ILE A 429 -11.34 9.33 -29.84
N PHE A 430 -10.80 9.34 -31.07
CA PHE A 430 -11.59 8.96 -32.24
C PHE A 430 -11.69 7.44 -32.33
N THR A 431 -12.91 6.93 -32.52
CA THR A 431 -13.19 5.50 -32.67
C THR A 431 -13.09 5.05 -34.14
N LEU A 432 -13.22 5.99 -35.06
CA LEU A 432 -13.01 5.78 -36.50
C LEU A 432 -11.54 6.00 -36.88
N HIS A 433 -11.06 5.29 -37.88
CA HIS A 433 -9.76 5.56 -38.47
C HIS A 433 -9.75 6.91 -39.22
N ARG A 434 -8.57 7.50 -39.35
CA ARG A 434 -8.42 8.84 -39.95
C ARG A 434 -9.00 8.91 -41.37
N ASP A 435 -8.86 7.87 -42.15
CA ASP A 435 -9.35 7.80 -43.55
C ASP A 435 -10.88 7.69 -43.61
N GLU A 436 -11.50 7.07 -42.61
CA GLU A 436 -12.96 6.95 -42.49
C GLU A 436 -13.57 8.26 -42.13
N LEU A 437 -12.92 9.06 -41.25
CA LEU A 437 -13.38 10.37 -40.81
C LEU A 437 -13.50 11.35 -42.00
N TYR A 438 -12.59 11.29 -42.97
CA TYR A 438 -12.65 12.11 -44.20
C TYR A 438 -13.73 11.67 -45.20
N ARG A 439 -14.25 10.48 -45.10
CA ARG A 439 -15.31 9.94 -45.98
C ARG A 439 -16.73 10.29 -45.47
N LEU A 440 -16.88 10.73 -44.24
CA LEU A 440 -18.16 11.11 -43.68
C LEU A 440 -18.52 12.54 -44.15
N GLN A 441 -19.37 12.61 -45.17
CA GLN A 441 -19.76 13.88 -45.86
C GLN A 441 -20.99 14.59 -45.26
N GLU A 442 -21.51 14.17 -44.09
CA GLU A 442 -22.80 14.68 -43.55
C GLU A 442 -22.64 15.35 -42.19
N TYR A 443 -21.76 16.35 -42.10
CA TYR A 443 -21.72 17.22 -40.92
C TYR A 443 -22.24 18.60 -41.24
N ASP A 444 -22.92 19.23 -40.27
CA ASP A 444 -23.13 20.67 -40.29
C ASP A 444 -21.79 21.42 -40.18
N ALA A 445 -21.76 22.67 -40.60
CA ALA A 445 -20.55 23.49 -40.65
C ALA A 445 -19.88 23.66 -39.27
N ASP A 446 -20.66 23.68 -38.19
CA ASP A 446 -20.16 23.84 -36.82
C ASP A 446 -19.49 22.53 -36.33
N THR A 447 -20.09 21.39 -36.63
CA THR A 447 -19.51 20.06 -36.30
C THR A 447 -18.20 19.80 -37.07
N GLU A 448 -18.17 20.11 -38.37
CA GLU A 448 -16.96 19.99 -39.19
C GLU A 448 -15.84 20.91 -38.65
N LYS A 449 -16.19 22.15 -38.30
CA LYS A 449 -15.28 23.12 -37.72
C LYS A 449 -14.70 22.61 -36.38
N LEU A 450 -15.55 22.04 -35.52
CA LEU A 450 -15.12 21.48 -34.24
C LEU A 450 -14.16 20.31 -34.43
N ILE A 451 -14.48 19.34 -35.29
CA ILE A 451 -13.61 18.22 -35.62
C ILE A 451 -12.25 18.71 -36.12
N ASN A 452 -12.24 19.66 -37.06
CA ASN A 452 -11.00 20.22 -37.62
C ASN A 452 -10.16 20.94 -36.56
N VAL A 453 -10.79 21.69 -35.65
CA VAL A 453 -10.09 22.35 -34.53
C VAL A 453 -9.53 21.33 -33.54
N ILE A 454 -10.27 20.27 -33.25
CA ILE A 454 -9.79 19.16 -32.38
C ILE A 454 -8.54 18.50 -33.00
N LEU A 455 -8.60 18.12 -34.26
CA LEU A 455 -7.48 17.46 -34.98
C LEU A 455 -6.22 18.34 -35.06
N ARG A 456 -6.39 19.68 -35.10
CA ARG A 456 -5.27 20.63 -35.12
C ARG A 456 -4.75 20.97 -33.74
N SER A 457 -5.60 20.91 -32.73
CA SER A 457 -5.26 21.33 -31.36
C SER A 457 -4.66 20.23 -30.51
N TYR A 458 -5.05 18.99 -30.78
CA TYR A 458 -4.65 17.83 -29.97
C TYR A 458 -4.08 16.75 -30.85
N THR A 459 -3.09 16.03 -30.33
CA THR A 459 -2.39 14.97 -31.07
C THR A 459 -2.67 13.61 -30.42
N GLY A 460 -2.66 12.53 -31.22
CA GLY A 460 -2.86 11.16 -30.75
C GLY A 460 -4.27 10.70 -30.54
N LEU A 461 -5.19 11.48 -31.00
CA LEU A 461 -6.63 11.30 -30.92
C LEU A 461 -7.17 9.98 -31.49
N PHE A 462 -6.38 9.25 -32.27
CA PHE A 462 -6.74 7.95 -32.89
C PHE A 462 -6.10 6.76 -32.18
N THR A 463 -5.24 7.00 -31.20
CA THR A 463 -4.42 5.95 -30.57
C THR A 463 -4.59 5.90 -29.05
N ASP A 464 -4.96 7.02 -28.43
CA ASP A 464 -5.18 7.12 -26.98
C ASP A 464 -6.08 8.31 -26.68
N TYR A 465 -6.65 8.34 -25.46
CA TYR A 465 -7.42 9.50 -25.02
C TYR A 465 -6.53 10.73 -24.87
N ALA A 466 -6.85 11.78 -25.63
CA ALA A 466 -6.21 13.07 -25.46
C ALA A 466 -7.02 13.94 -24.49
N ASN A 467 -6.34 14.56 -23.52
CA ASN A 467 -6.97 15.58 -22.68
C ASN A 467 -7.31 16.80 -23.51
N ILE A 468 -8.56 17.27 -23.38
CA ILE A 468 -9.07 18.45 -24.09
C ILE A 468 -9.63 19.45 -23.09
N SER A 469 -9.84 20.68 -23.57
CA SER A 469 -10.53 21.75 -22.84
C SER A 469 -11.65 22.29 -23.73
N GLU A 470 -12.89 22.14 -23.29
CA GLU A 470 -14.05 22.67 -23.97
C GLU A 470 -14.00 24.21 -24.09
N ASP A 471 -13.44 24.88 -23.08
CA ASP A 471 -13.25 26.33 -23.12
C ASP A 471 -12.28 26.75 -24.24
N THR A 472 -11.18 26.01 -24.40
CA THR A 472 -10.21 26.23 -25.48
C THR A 472 -10.85 25.97 -26.86
N LEU A 473 -11.62 24.87 -26.96
CA LEU A 473 -12.35 24.54 -28.19
C LEU A 473 -13.41 25.59 -28.52
N ALA A 474 -14.15 26.05 -27.53
CA ALA A 474 -15.15 27.11 -27.70
C ALA A 474 -14.54 28.40 -28.26
N VAL A 475 -13.43 28.85 -27.66
CA VAL A 475 -12.70 30.05 -28.15
C VAL A 475 -12.21 29.87 -29.58
N ARG A 476 -11.64 28.71 -29.94
CA ARG A 476 -11.07 28.44 -31.28
C ARG A 476 -12.13 28.22 -32.36
N THR A 477 -13.29 27.67 -31.98
CA THR A 477 -14.41 27.45 -32.91
C THR A 477 -15.37 28.62 -33.00
N GLY A 478 -15.40 29.50 -32.00
CA GLY A 478 -16.42 30.55 -31.87
C GLY A 478 -17.78 30.01 -31.42
N LEU A 479 -17.86 28.77 -31.00
CA LEU A 479 -19.04 28.15 -30.41
C LEU A 479 -19.11 28.45 -28.91
N THR A 480 -20.28 28.31 -28.30
CA THR A 480 -20.39 28.30 -26.85
C THR A 480 -19.88 26.97 -26.27
N ARG A 481 -19.45 27.01 -25.03
CA ARG A 481 -19.01 25.77 -24.33
C ARG A 481 -20.09 24.68 -24.34
N GLN A 482 -21.37 25.08 -24.20
CA GLN A 482 -22.49 24.15 -24.25
C GLN A 482 -22.66 23.53 -25.66
N GLN A 483 -22.53 24.30 -26.72
CA GLN A 483 -22.56 23.76 -28.09
C GLN A 483 -21.41 22.77 -28.35
N VAL A 484 -20.18 23.10 -27.89
CA VAL A 484 -19.05 22.16 -27.98
C VAL A 484 -19.37 20.88 -27.26
N TYR A 485 -19.89 20.95 -26.03
CA TYR A 485 -20.27 19.80 -25.24
C TYR A 485 -21.34 18.94 -25.94
N ASP A 486 -22.41 19.53 -26.37
CA ASP A 486 -23.53 18.85 -27.03
C ASP A 486 -23.09 18.16 -28.34
N THR A 487 -22.22 18.83 -29.10
CA THR A 487 -21.65 18.28 -30.34
C THR A 487 -20.74 17.10 -30.05
N LEU A 488 -19.88 17.15 -29.02
CA LEU A 488 -19.04 16.04 -28.62
C LEU A 488 -19.86 14.83 -28.14
N ILE A 489 -20.94 15.06 -27.40
CA ILE A 489 -21.89 14.00 -27.01
C ILE A 489 -22.58 13.40 -28.24
N MET A 490 -23.03 14.22 -29.20
CA MET A 490 -23.63 13.72 -30.42
C MET A 490 -22.66 12.88 -31.25
N LEU A 491 -21.39 13.31 -31.38
CA LEU A 491 -20.35 12.56 -32.08
C LEU A 491 -20.04 11.23 -31.37
N THR A 492 -20.10 11.20 -30.03
CA THR A 492 -19.95 9.97 -29.24
C THR A 492 -21.10 8.98 -29.53
N ARG A 493 -22.35 9.46 -29.54
CA ARG A 493 -23.53 8.64 -29.86
C ARG A 493 -23.47 8.06 -31.29
N ARG A 494 -22.90 8.81 -32.23
CA ARG A 494 -22.65 8.35 -33.62
C ARG A 494 -21.44 7.43 -33.76
N ARG A 495 -20.76 7.10 -32.66
CA ARG A 495 -19.54 6.26 -32.64
C ARG A 495 -18.40 6.79 -33.50
N ILE A 496 -18.30 8.11 -33.67
CA ILE A 496 -17.24 8.78 -34.41
C ILE A 496 -16.02 9.02 -33.51
N LEU A 497 -16.29 9.45 -32.29
CA LEU A 497 -15.31 9.58 -31.23
C LEU A 497 -15.93 9.12 -29.91
N HIS A 498 -15.09 8.91 -28.91
CA HIS A 498 -15.54 8.70 -27.55
C HIS A 498 -15.06 9.87 -26.69
N TYR A 499 -16.00 10.67 -26.21
CA TYR A 499 -15.74 11.84 -25.39
C TYR A 499 -16.15 11.59 -23.94
N ILE A 500 -15.22 11.84 -23.04
CA ILE A 500 -15.42 11.75 -21.60
C ILE A 500 -15.29 13.17 -21.04
N PRO A 501 -16.40 13.80 -20.60
CA PRO A 501 -16.36 15.15 -20.07
C PRO A 501 -15.61 15.21 -18.74
N GLY A 502 -14.73 16.19 -18.59
CA GLY A 502 -14.14 16.58 -17.33
C GLY A 502 -15.18 17.20 -16.42
N ARG A 503 -15.68 16.47 -15.45
CA ARG A 503 -16.65 16.97 -14.47
C ARG A 503 -16.17 16.65 -13.06
N LYS A 504 -16.60 17.49 -12.13
CA LYS A 504 -16.48 17.23 -10.68
C LYS A 504 -17.46 16.15 -10.19
N THR A 505 -18.20 15.51 -11.07
CA THR A 505 -19.18 14.47 -10.77
C THR A 505 -18.68 13.13 -11.29
N PRO A 506 -18.87 12.04 -10.54
CA PRO A 506 -18.66 10.68 -11.02
C PRO A 506 -19.39 10.42 -12.34
N TYR A 507 -18.91 9.43 -13.11
CA TYR A 507 -19.57 9.05 -14.35
C TYR A 507 -19.61 7.51 -14.52
N ILE A 508 -20.56 7.07 -15.35
CA ILE A 508 -20.67 5.69 -15.79
C ILE A 508 -20.54 5.64 -17.31
N ILE A 509 -19.69 4.73 -17.79
CA ILE A 509 -19.54 4.40 -19.20
C ILE A 509 -20.00 2.96 -19.40
N TYR A 510 -20.87 2.73 -20.37
CA TYR A 510 -21.25 1.38 -20.76
C TYR A 510 -20.16 0.75 -21.64
N THR A 511 -19.54 -0.30 -21.16
CA THR A 511 -18.51 -1.05 -21.89
C THR A 511 -19.10 -2.17 -22.75
N ARG A 512 -20.39 -2.45 -22.56
CA ARG A 512 -21.22 -3.41 -23.34
C ARG A 512 -22.60 -2.83 -23.61
N GLU A 513 -23.30 -3.42 -24.55
CA GLU A 513 -24.72 -3.18 -24.75
C GLU A 513 -25.51 -3.63 -23.53
N ARG A 514 -26.61 -2.91 -23.21
CA ARG A 514 -27.52 -3.32 -22.15
C ARG A 514 -28.07 -4.72 -22.41
N MET A 515 -27.98 -5.58 -21.42
CA MET A 515 -28.55 -6.92 -21.40
C MET A 515 -29.51 -7.09 -20.21
N GLU A 516 -30.27 -8.15 -20.21
CA GLU A 516 -31.14 -8.51 -19.08
C GLU A 516 -30.27 -8.80 -17.84
N LYS A 517 -30.79 -8.42 -16.66
CA LYS A 517 -30.05 -8.60 -15.39
C LYS A 517 -29.69 -10.06 -15.11
N ASP A 518 -30.54 -11.00 -15.52
CA ASP A 518 -30.34 -12.44 -15.30
C ASP A 518 -29.19 -13.01 -16.15
N TRP A 519 -28.79 -12.29 -17.20
CA TRP A 519 -27.64 -12.65 -18.04
C TRP A 519 -26.32 -12.09 -17.52
N ILE A 520 -26.37 -11.31 -16.43
CA ILE A 520 -25.16 -10.81 -15.77
C ILE A 520 -24.44 -11.98 -15.07
N VAL A 521 -23.30 -12.35 -15.62
CA VAL A 521 -22.42 -13.39 -15.08
C VAL A 521 -21.27 -12.74 -14.31
N LEU A 522 -21.22 -13.01 -13.02
CA LEU A 522 -20.09 -12.64 -12.18
C LEU A 522 -19.20 -13.89 -12.03
N SER A 523 -18.03 -13.87 -12.70
CA SER A 523 -17.11 -15.01 -12.63
C SER A 523 -16.60 -15.20 -11.20
N ARG A 524 -16.17 -16.43 -10.90
CA ARG A 524 -15.62 -16.78 -9.59
C ARG A 524 -14.44 -15.88 -9.21
N GLU A 525 -13.57 -15.56 -10.15
CA GLU A 525 -12.41 -14.66 -9.96
C GLU A 525 -12.82 -13.22 -9.60
N VAL A 526 -13.94 -12.74 -10.14
CA VAL A 526 -14.43 -11.38 -9.88
C VAL A 526 -15.14 -11.27 -8.54
N TYR A 527 -15.84 -12.31 -8.11
CA TYR A 527 -16.70 -12.24 -6.93
C TYR A 527 -16.27 -13.20 -5.81
N GLU A 528 -16.42 -14.55 -5.98
CA GLU A 528 -16.23 -15.50 -4.89
C GLU A 528 -14.81 -15.49 -4.34
N ASP A 529 -13.81 -15.64 -5.20
CA ASP A 529 -12.41 -15.74 -4.78
C ASP A 529 -11.96 -14.45 -4.06
N ARG A 530 -12.43 -13.29 -4.54
CA ARG A 530 -12.16 -12.00 -3.89
C ARG A 530 -12.88 -11.83 -2.56
N ARG A 531 -14.14 -12.25 -2.47
CA ARG A 531 -14.91 -12.24 -1.23
C ARG A 531 -14.25 -13.12 -0.17
N GLU A 532 -13.85 -14.33 -0.56
CA GLU A 532 -13.15 -15.26 0.33
C GLU A 532 -11.80 -14.70 0.81
N SER A 533 -11.01 -14.16 -0.09
CA SER A 533 -9.73 -13.52 0.23
C SER A 533 -9.92 -12.31 1.17
N TYR A 534 -10.92 -11.47 0.91
CA TYR A 534 -11.24 -10.34 1.77
C TYR A 534 -11.70 -10.79 3.16
N ALA A 535 -12.59 -11.81 3.23
CA ALA A 535 -13.05 -12.37 4.49
C ALA A 535 -11.90 -12.99 5.32
N LYS A 536 -10.96 -13.68 4.67
CA LYS A 536 -9.74 -14.20 5.35
C LYS A 536 -8.91 -13.08 5.96
N ARG A 537 -8.71 -11.96 5.25
CA ARG A 537 -7.97 -10.80 5.76
C ARG A 537 -8.70 -10.12 6.94
N ILE A 538 -10.00 -9.91 6.83
CA ILE A 538 -10.83 -9.39 7.92
C ILE A 538 -10.72 -10.28 9.15
N LYS A 539 -10.83 -11.61 8.97
CA LYS A 539 -10.67 -12.56 10.06
C LYS A 539 -9.29 -12.47 10.71
N ALA A 540 -8.21 -12.47 9.91
CA ALA A 540 -6.85 -12.35 10.41
C ALA A 540 -6.64 -11.06 11.22
N MET A 541 -7.25 -9.94 10.78
CA MET A 541 -7.18 -8.67 11.51
C MET A 541 -8.00 -8.71 12.80
N THR A 542 -9.16 -9.38 12.79
CA THR A 542 -9.98 -9.59 14.00
C THR A 542 -9.25 -10.48 15.00
N ASP A 543 -8.66 -11.59 14.55
CA ASP A 543 -7.89 -12.50 15.39
C ASP A 543 -6.69 -11.76 16.00
N TYR A 544 -5.99 -10.94 15.21
CA TYR A 544 -4.89 -10.09 15.70
C TYR A 544 -5.34 -9.14 16.81
N ALA A 545 -6.52 -8.53 16.68
CA ALA A 545 -7.01 -7.55 17.65
C ALA A 545 -7.55 -8.21 18.94
N THR A 546 -8.06 -9.42 18.85
CA THR A 546 -8.73 -10.11 19.97
C THR A 546 -7.84 -11.12 20.71
N ASP A 547 -6.73 -11.55 20.12
CA ASP A 547 -5.78 -12.43 20.81
C ASP A 547 -5.07 -11.67 21.95
N GLU A 548 -5.15 -12.18 23.17
CA GLU A 548 -4.51 -11.59 24.35
C GLU A 548 -3.26 -12.36 24.82
N GLU A 549 -2.93 -13.44 24.14
CA GLU A 549 -1.86 -14.36 24.57
C GLU A 549 -0.61 -14.28 23.69
N THR A 550 -0.78 -14.06 22.39
CA THR A 550 0.34 -14.10 21.45
C THR A 550 0.97 -12.72 21.28
N CYS A 551 2.30 -12.66 21.22
CA CYS A 551 3.03 -11.44 20.94
C CYS A 551 2.58 -10.80 19.63
N ARG A 552 2.25 -9.49 19.64
CA ARG A 552 1.73 -8.75 18.48
C ARG A 552 2.67 -8.79 17.28
N SER A 553 3.96 -8.57 17.51
CA SER A 553 4.97 -8.65 16.45
C SER A 553 5.03 -10.05 15.85
N ARG A 554 5.03 -11.09 16.70
CA ARG A 554 5.06 -12.49 16.24
C ARG A 554 3.84 -12.85 15.40
N MET A 555 2.64 -12.39 15.76
CA MET A 555 1.43 -12.61 14.94
C MET A 555 1.56 -12.02 13.54
N LEU A 556 2.02 -10.75 13.45
CA LEU A 556 2.21 -10.09 12.15
C LEU A 556 3.27 -10.80 11.30
N LEU A 557 4.41 -11.16 11.90
CA LEU A 557 5.49 -11.82 11.18
C LEU A 557 5.09 -13.23 10.71
N HIS A 558 4.32 -13.98 11.53
CA HIS A 558 3.72 -15.26 11.11
C HIS A 558 2.76 -15.10 9.94
N TYR A 559 1.94 -14.04 9.94
CA TYR A 559 1.05 -13.75 8.84
C TYR A 559 1.81 -13.55 7.51
N PHE A 560 3.00 -12.94 7.55
CA PHE A 560 3.88 -12.79 6.39
C PHE A 560 4.77 -14.01 6.12
N GLY A 561 4.53 -15.13 6.80
CA GLY A 561 5.21 -16.41 6.55
C GLY A 561 6.53 -16.61 7.27
N GLU A 562 6.93 -15.70 8.17
CA GLU A 562 8.12 -15.93 9.01
C GLU A 562 7.85 -16.98 10.09
N LYS A 563 8.85 -17.83 10.35
CA LYS A 563 8.80 -18.92 11.34
C LYS A 563 9.84 -18.68 12.42
N ASP A 564 9.68 -19.34 13.57
CA ASP A 564 10.65 -19.35 14.67
C ASP A 564 11.00 -17.96 15.24
N ILE A 565 9.96 -17.12 15.42
CA ILE A 565 10.11 -15.74 15.87
C ILE A 565 9.96 -15.67 17.38
N ALA A 566 10.92 -15.02 18.05
CA ALA A 566 10.85 -14.71 19.47
C ALA A 566 9.81 -13.62 19.79
N ASP A 567 9.34 -13.58 21.03
CA ASP A 567 8.49 -12.51 21.53
C ASP A 567 9.25 -11.17 21.55
N CYS A 568 8.63 -10.09 21.06
CA CYS A 568 9.29 -8.78 20.91
C CYS A 568 9.63 -8.08 22.24
N GLY A 569 9.06 -8.50 23.35
CA GLY A 569 9.29 -7.94 24.68
C GLY A 569 8.70 -6.56 24.94
N GLN A 570 8.09 -5.89 23.97
CA GLN A 570 7.67 -4.49 24.07
C GLN A 570 6.19 -4.22 23.72
N CYS A 571 5.48 -5.15 23.12
CA CYS A 571 4.04 -5.00 22.85
C CYS A 571 3.22 -5.12 24.17
N ASP A 572 1.94 -4.76 24.09
CA ASP A 572 0.99 -4.85 25.20
C ASP A 572 0.99 -6.23 25.87
N VAL A 573 0.92 -7.29 25.09
CA VAL A 573 0.93 -8.69 25.56
C VAL A 573 2.25 -9.04 26.28
N CYS A 574 3.39 -8.70 25.68
CA CYS A 574 4.69 -9.01 26.29
C CYS A 574 4.90 -8.24 27.60
N VAL A 575 4.45 -6.98 27.66
CA VAL A 575 4.52 -6.17 28.88
C VAL A 575 3.60 -6.73 29.96
N LYS A 576 2.36 -7.14 29.61
CA LYS A 576 1.41 -7.81 30.51
C LYS A 576 2.03 -9.07 31.12
N LYS A 577 2.55 -9.97 30.28
CA LYS A 577 3.22 -11.22 30.73
C LYS A 577 4.41 -10.97 31.66
N ARG A 578 5.21 -9.94 31.38
CA ARG A 578 6.34 -9.56 32.23
C ARG A 578 5.88 -9.10 33.61
N LYS A 579 4.84 -8.26 33.66
CA LYS A 579 4.25 -7.81 34.93
C LYS A 579 3.67 -8.98 35.74
N GLU A 580 2.96 -9.89 35.08
CA GLU A 580 2.39 -11.09 35.71
C GLU A 580 3.47 -12.04 36.27
N ARG A 581 4.60 -12.19 35.54
CA ARG A 581 5.75 -12.95 36.03
C ARG A 581 6.43 -12.28 37.22
N ALA A 582 6.54 -10.95 37.20
CA ALA A 582 7.14 -10.18 38.30
C ALA A 582 6.23 -10.13 39.55
N SER A 583 4.91 -10.26 39.36
CA SER A 583 3.94 -10.28 40.47
C SER A 583 3.72 -11.68 41.07
N LYS A 584 4.19 -12.74 40.42
CA LYS A 584 4.21 -14.06 41.04
C LYS A 584 5.30 -14.07 42.09
N PRO A 585 5.01 -14.39 43.35
CA PRO A 585 6.05 -14.58 44.35
C PRO A 585 7.06 -15.60 43.82
N ALA A 586 8.35 -15.34 44.01
CA ALA A 586 9.38 -16.32 43.70
C ALA A 586 8.93 -17.66 44.27
N PRO A 587 9.06 -18.78 43.53
CA PRO A 587 8.69 -20.07 44.08
C PRO A 587 9.41 -20.20 45.43
N SER A 588 8.64 -20.25 46.51
CA SER A 588 9.19 -20.46 47.83
C SER A 588 9.95 -21.79 47.73
N LEU A 589 11.25 -21.76 47.97
CA LEU A 589 12.04 -22.97 48.04
C LEU A 589 11.28 -23.98 48.90
N THR A 590 11.09 -25.16 48.39
CA THR A 590 10.49 -26.24 49.17
C THR A 590 11.28 -26.42 50.46
N LEU A 591 10.67 -26.91 51.53
CA LEU A 591 11.35 -27.15 52.79
C LEU A 591 12.62 -27.99 52.57
N LYS A 592 12.56 -28.97 51.65
CA LYS A 592 13.72 -29.79 51.21
C LYS A 592 14.86 -28.94 50.65
N GLU A 593 14.56 -28.03 49.72
CA GLU A 593 15.56 -27.14 49.11
C GLU A 593 16.13 -26.13 50.11
N ARG A 594 15.32 -25.64 51.07
CA ARG A 594 15.77 -24.75 52.15
C ARG A 594 16.70 -25.46 53.10
N VAL A 595 16.40 -26.72 53.48
CA VAL A 595 17.26 -27.57 54.31
C VAL A 595 18.61 -27.84 53.59
N ILE A 596 18.58 -28.24 52.33
CA ILE A 596 19.78 -28.49 51.53
C ILE A 596 20.62 -27.21 51.40
N ALA A 597 20.02 -26.08 51.09
CA ALA A 597 20.73 -24.81 50.97
C ALA A 597 21.38 -24.36 52.30
N LEU A 598 20.70 -24.57 53.42
CA LEU A 598 21.25 -24.28 54.75
C LEU A 598 22.46 -25.14 55.06
N LEU A 599 22.35 -26.48 54.86
CA LEU A 599 23.40 -27.44 55.19
C LEU A 599 24.57 -27.40 54.19
N SER A 600 24.37 -26.89 52.98
CA SER A 600 25.47 -26.67 52.01
C SER A 600 26.39 -25.52 52.44
N GLN A 601 25.89 -24.55 53.22
CA GLN A 601 26.70 -23.44 53.66
C GLN A 601 27.49 -23.75 54.93
N THR A 602 26.86 -24.44 55.85
CA THR A 602 27.47 -24.75 57.13
C THR A 602 26.78 -25.96 57.77
N PRO A 603 27.54 -26.94 58.38
CA PRO A 603 26.94 -28.02 59.14
C PRO A 603 26.20 -27.49 60.39
N TYR A 604 25.02 -28.06 60.69
CA TYR A 604 24.21 -27.69 61.82
C TYR A 604 23.76 -28.89 62.63
N PRO A 605 23.62 -28.78 63.98
CA PRO A 605 22.91 -29.77 64.79
C PRO A 605 21.46 -29.93 64.30
N ALA A 606 20.94 -31.13 64.23
CA ALA A 606 19.58 -31.42 63.78
C ALA A 606 18.52 -30.56 64.52
N ILE A 607 18.71 -30.36 65.81
CA ILE A 607 17.81 -29.58 66.67
C ILE A 607 17.75 -28.10 66.24
N GLU A 608 18.78 -27.57 65.63
CA GLU A 608 18.83 -26.16 65.23
C GLU A 608 18.28 -25.87 63.82
N VAL A 609 18.17 -26.90 62.96
CA VAL A 609 17.74 -26.73 61.57
C VAL A 609 16.32 -26.14 61.46
N ALA A 610 15.38 -26.70 62.22
CA ALA A 610 14.00 -26.20 62.23
C ALA A 610 13.91 -24.73 62.68
N LYS A 611 14.70 -24.38 63.75
CA LYS A 611 14.74 -22.99 64.26
C LYS A 611 15.38 -22.02 63.27
N LYS A 612 16.39 -22.41 62.52
CA LYS A 612 17.06 -21.59 61.51
C LYS A 612 16.21 -21.38 60.28
N LEU A 613 15.35 -22.33 59.94
CA LEU A 613 14.45 -22.27 58.80
C LEU A 613 13.09 -21.64 59.14
N ASP A 614 12.84 -21.34 60.43
CA ASP A 614 11.52 -20.90 60.90
C ASP A 614 10.40 -21.82 60.36
N ALA A 615 10.57 -23.11 60.57
CA ALA A 615 9.67 -24.15 60.05
C ALA A 615 9.22 -25.09 61.19
N ASP A 616 8.11 -25.78 60.96
CA ASP A 616 7.61 -26.75 61.94
C ASP A 616 8.63 -27.86 62.22
N ARG A 617 8.80 -28.15 63.49
CA ARG A 617 9.85 -29.06 63.94
C ARG A 617 9.59 -30.50 63.49
N GLU A 618 8.35 -30.98 63.60
CA GLU A 618 7.98 -32.35 63.25
C GLU A 618 8.17 -32.57 61.74
N GLU A 619 7.77 -31.60 60.92
CA GLU A 619 7.91 -31.62 59.45
C GLU A 619 9.38 -31.59 59.03
N VAL A 620 10.23 -30.80 59.72
CA VAL A 620 11.68 -30.78 59.47
C VAL A 620 12.35 -32.08 59.90
N ASP A 621 11.99 -32.65 61.05
CA ASP A 621 12.58 -33.88 61.58
C ASP A 621 12.24 -35.09 60.67
N GLU A 622 11.01 -35.20 60.15
CA GLU A 622 10.61 -36.20 59.16
C GLU A 622 11.38 -36.04 57.84
N LEU A 623 11.53 -34.81 57.37
CA LEU A 623 12.28 -34.52 56.15
C LEU A 623 13.79 -34.84 56.32
N LEU A 624 14.39 -34.50 57.43
CA LEU A 624 15.78 -34.82 57.75
C LEU A 624 16.01 -36.35 57.80
N ALA A 625 15.10 -37.11 58.41
CA ALA A 625 15.16 -38.58 58.43
C ALA A 625 15.09 -39.15 56.99
N SER A 626 14.23 -38.60 56.12
CA SER A 626 14.16 -38.99 54.70
C SER A 626 15.47 -38.66 53.97
N LEU A 627 16.00 -37.45 54.12
CA LEU A 627 17.23 -37.02 53.44
C LEU A 627 18.47 -37.77 53.90
N ILE A 628 18.49 -38.22 55.16
CA ILE A 628 19.56 -39.12 55.68
C ILE A 628 19.41 -40.49 55.06
N SER A 629 18.22 -41.05 54.98
CA SER A 629 17.96 -42.35 54.35
C SER A 629 18.24 -42.34 52.84
N GLU A 630 18.09 -41.21 52.17
CA GLU A 630 18.45 -41.01 50.77
C GLU A 630 19.94 -40.73 50.52
N GLU A 631 20.76 -40.76 51.60
CA GLU A 631 22.19 -40.45 51.58
C GLU A 631 22.54 -39.02 51.07
N ILE A 632 21.57 -38.11 51.04
CA ILE A 632 21.75 -36.72 50.62
C ILE A 632 22.41 -35.91 51.75
N ILE A 633 22.10 -36.26 52.99
CA ILE A 633 22.64 -35.61 54.21
C ILE A 633 23.31 -36.67 55.06
N ARG A 634 24.49 -36.37 55.63
CA ARG A 634 25.21 -37.19 56.55
C ARG A 634 25.08 -36.65 57.95
N THR A 635 25.04 -37.56 58.92
CA THR A 635 25.10 -37.21 60.37
C THR A 635 26.36 -37.72 61.00
N ASN A 636 27.05 -36.84 61.71
CA ASN A 636 28.22 -37.25 62.51
C ASN A 636 28.10 -36.56 63.88
N GLU A 637 28.00 -37.35 64.97
CA GLU A 637 27.80 -36.87 66.35
C GLU A 637 26.64 -35.89 66.53
N GLY A 638 25.53 -36.03 65.73
CA GLY A 638 24.37 -35.20 65.80
C GLY A 638 24.46 -33.92 64.98
N ILE A 639 25.54 -33.68 64.22
CA ILE A 639 25.72 -32.58 63.28
C ILE A 639 25.42 -33.08 61.86
N LEU A 640 24.56 -32.32 61.15
CA LEU A 640 24.17 -32.63 59.77
C LEU A 640 25.02 -31.84 58.80
N SER A 641 25.45 -32.53 57.71
CA SER A 641 26.17 -31.95 56.58
C SER A 641 25.73 -32.62 55.28
N ILE A 642 25.95 -32.00 54.16
CA ILE A 642 25.75 -32.61 52.82
C ILE A 642 26.96 -33.46 52.45
#